data_194015ee206b55f0c63779103be346ad
#
_entry.id   194015ee206b55f0c63779103be346ad
#
_cell.length_a   1.000
_cell.length_b   1.000
_cell.length_c   1.000
_cell.angle_alpha   90.00
_cell.angle_beta   90.00
_cell.angle_gamma   90.00
#
_symmetry.space_group_name_H-M   'P 1'
#
loop_
_entity.id
_entity.type
_entity.pdbx_description
1 polymer ?
#
loop_
_entity_poly.entity_id
_entity_poly.type
_entity_poly.pdbx_seq_one_letter_code
_entity_poly.pdbx_strand_id
1 'polypeptide(L)'
;MKNLSRFIVNNRLWIVIVFAVLLIASIVGMMFVEVNYNDSGYLPKDSSVAKGLDAMYGEFGEGGNATVMLSETTIEKAVEFKEWMESIDGVATVIWIDDIFLSDEIWVIKKAQESTDGVTRGKAVYFIMHMVNKLGSLNDSEMSAIEGVLGGGSLDMNALSGVLAKLNDGLSKSDQSLFLKFMLGMQSAVNDPNNPLQSMGGGFDIGMLDSFKPSLEMFYYNDAKRGEYALFQVAFTKSDYDTKTMDAIDTIKDGDGKISIVGNAATTYNSIQLVSKETMISTIVAAIIIIVILLLTTTSYLEPIAILIPIGVSVLMNMGTNWITPYLTGADGVSYITQSVSAVLQLALTMDYCVTLLHRFKEEKKKGLKSNEAMVEALSSSFKAISSASITTVASFVALMFMKFKLGLDMGFVLMKGTILSILCVIFLMPAVILYMEKLLDKTEHKTFNLSWRKFSKGLVKSRFYVPFIIIAIIVPCIFLQGQNFFVYGPEASMGGTESEIAEDREDMEIVFGKQNQLIMLLPIEYYENGVELEITKELQKIDGIATVQSYSLFAEQGVESMMPEKFIKQFLAHGEDGSEYSRVVMFLDAEEESDSTTALVKEIQAVADKYLADNAEYGEGFVLGTSSATLAIKEIVNSDYDIISYVSLGLVALILLLTFKSAVLPIILVIVIQGSVYVNMAVPYITGLIQGEAQPIVFIGYMLISSILLGATVDYGILLTDRYMEHRRTMGKYDAVRQALADSSRTLITSAGILAGAGAAVQFVSTLPATKVIGAAIMRGGILSFLFVIILLPQLLILLDKAIRVTTLGGKKKMIDSKTILVAPEIEEASVIQRPKDVNQVHFWQLRKKYRDMTSDEREDAILENILESIDNPEFDPDYEDE
;
A
#
# COMPACT_ATOMS: atom_id res chain seq x y z
N MET A 1 31.50 -12.59 -23.29
CA MET A 1 31.58 -11.97 -21.97
C MET A 1 32.95 -11.37 -21.65
N LYS A 2 34.07 -12.09 -21.75
CA LYS A 2 35.43 -11.53 -21.46
C LYS A 2 35.76 -10.24 -22.22
N ASN A 3 35.33 -10.09 -23.48
CA ASN A 3 35.52 -8.87 -24.25
C ASN A 3 34.74 -7.68 -23.71
N LEU A 4 33.49 -7.87 -23.25
CA LEU A 4 32.67 -6.85 -22.60
C LEU A 4 33.30 -6.46 -21.26
N SER A 5 33.71 -7.45 -20.43
CA SER A 5 34.36 -7.19 -19.13
C SER A 5 35.66 -6.39 -19.32
N ARG A 6 36.49 -6.70 -20.33
CA ARG A 6 37.68 -5.88 -20.68
C ARG A 6 37.33 -4.47 -21.10
N PHE A 7 36.28 -4.29 -21.90
CA PHE A 7 35.80 -2.96 -22.30
C PHE A 7 35.40 -2.14 -21.10
N ILE A 8 34.64 -2.71 -20.17
CA ILE A 8 34.19 -2.05 -18.92
C ILE A 8 35.38 -1.62 -18.06
N VAL A 9 36.30 -2.53 -17.79
CA VAL A 9 37.48 -2.24 -16.94
C VAL A 9 38.39 -1.19 -17.55
N ASN A 10 38.60 -1.24 -18.90
CA ASN A 10 39.47 -0.29 -19.60
C ASN A 10 38.87 1.13 -19.72
N ASN A 11 37.52 1.23 -19.84
CA ASN A 11 36.82 2.51 -20.02
C ASN A 11 36.14 3.00 -18.71
N ARG A 12 36.61 2.55 -17.56
CA ARG A 12 35.98 2.82 -16.25
C ARG A 12 35.75 4.31 -15.95
N LEU A 13 36.64 5.20 -16.41
CA LEU A 13 36.49 6.64 -16.20
C LEU A 13 35.27 7.20 -16.99
N TRP A 14 35.16 6.84 -18.25
CA TRP A 14 34.02 7.25 -19.07
C TRP A 14 32.69 6.72 -18.53
N ILE A 15 32.69 5.49 -18.02
CA ILE A 15 31.49 4.89 -17.41
C ILE A 15 31.07 5.71 -16.17
N VAL A 16 32.00 6.06 -15.29
CA VAL A 16 31.70 6.91 -14.12
C VAL A 16 31.13 8.27 -14.53
N ILE A 17 31.70 8.90 -15.58
CA ILE A 17 31.21 10.18 -16.09
C ILE A 17 29.77 10.03 -16.65
N VAL A 18 29.50 8.99 -17.43
CA VAL A 18 28.15 8.72 -17.96
C VAL A 18 27.13 8.53 -16.83
N PHE A 19 27.46 7.71 -15.80
CA PHE A 19 26.56 7.52 -14.67
C PHE A 19 26.40 8.78 -13.83
N ALA A 20 27.43 9.63 -13.70
CA ALA A 20 27.31 10.93 -13.03
C ALA A 20 26.34 11.87 -13.79
N VAL A 21 26.41 11.92 -15.13
CA VAL A 21 25.50 12.71 -15.95
C VAL A 21 24.07 12.18 -15.83
N LEU A 22 23.87 10.84 -15.91
CA LEU A 22 22.57 10.21 -15.74
C LEU A 22 21.99 10.48 -14.34
N LEU A 23 22.83 10.45 -13.30
CA LEU A 23 22.42 10.76 -11.95
C LEU A 23 21.93 12.21 -11.82
N ILE A 24 22.67 13.18 -12.37
CA ILE A 24 22.24 14.59 -12.36
C ILE A 24 20.90 14.75 -13.10
N ALA A 25 20.78 14.15 -14.28
CA ALA A 25 19.52 14.17 -15.04
C ALA A 25 18.35 13.55 -14.24
N SER A 26 18.62 12.46 -13.50
CA SER A 26 17.62 11.80 -12.66
C SER A 26 17.21 12.64 -11.47
N ILE A 27 18.16 13.34 -10.82
CA ILE A 27 17.83 14.28 -9.72
C ILE A 27 16.91 15.40 -10.22
N VAL A 28 17.17 15.93 -11.42
CA VAL A 28 16.27 16.91 -12.05
C VAL A 28 14.92 16.28 -12.39
N GLY A 29 14.92 15.03 -12.88
CA GLY A 29 13.71 14.28 -13.18
C GLY A 29 12.80 14.05 -11.95
N MET A 30 13.34 13.95 -10.73
CA MET A 30 12.56 13.83 -9.50
C MET A 30 11.61 15.02 -9.27
N MET A 31 11.94 16.20 -9.78
CA MET A 31 11.09 17.39 -9.66
C MET A 31 9.80 17.31 -10.49
N PHE A 32 9.72 16.35 -11.43
CA PHE A 32 8.56 16.14 -12.30
C PHE A 32 7.78 14.87 -11.91
N VAL A 33 8.09 14.26 -10.78
CA VAL A 33 7.40 13.06 -10.30
C VAL A 33 6.22 13.50 -9.44
N GLU A 34 5.02 13.25 -9.94
CA GLU A 34 3.77 13.41 -9.22
C GLU A 34 3.43 12.12 -8.48
N VAL A 35 2.90 12.26 -7.27
CA VAL A 35 2.50 11.12 -6.42
C VAL A 35 0.99 11.08 -6.32
N ASN A 36 0.40 9.95 -6.68
CA ASN A 36 -1.03 9.73 -6.57
C ASN A 36 -1.37 9.06 -5.23
N TYR A 37 -2.28 9.70 -4.49
CA TYR A 37 -2.79 9.25 -3.20
C TYR A 37 -4.20 8.65 -3.30
N ASN A 38 -4.81 8.64 -4.51
CA ASN A 38 -6.15 8.12 -4.75
C ASN A 38 -6.10 6.65 -5.22
N ASP A 39 -6.48 5.72 -4.36
CA ASP A 39 -6.54 4.30 -4.72
C ASP A 39 -7.62 4.03 -5.78
N SER A 40 -8.71 4.78 -5.82
CA SER A 40 -9.78 4.66 -6.83
C SER A 40 -9.30 5.02 -8.24
N GLY A 41 -8.28 5.88 -8.39
CA GLY A 41 -7.65 6.21 -9.67
C GLY A 41 -6.93 5.02 -10.34
N TYR A 42 -6.70 3.94 -9.60
CA TYR A 42 -6.13 2.69 -10.14
C TYR A 42 -7.18 1.66 -10.57
N LEU A 43 -8.48 1.98 -10.46
CA LEU A 43 -9.55 1.14 -11.02
C LEU A 43 -9.44 1.09 -12.56
N PRO A 44 -9.84 -0.01 -13.19
CA PRO A 44 -9.95 -0.07 -14.65
C PRO A 44 -10.91 1.02 -15.16
N LYS A 45 -10.54 1.73 -16.23
CA LYS A 45 -11.35 2.81 -16.82
C LYS A 45 -12.74 2.37 -17.32
N ASP A 46 -12.92 1.08 -17.54
CA ASP A 46 -14.19 0.46 -17.94
C ASP A 46 -15.06 0.05 -16.75
N SER A 47 -14.57 0.21 -15.51
CA SER A 47 -15.40 -0.03 -14.31
C SER A 47 -16.47 1.05 -14.14
N SER A 48 -17.65 0.65 -13.64
CA SER A 48 -18.77 1.57 -13.38
C SER A 48 -18.36 2.73 -12.47
N VAL A 49 -17.58 2.45 -11.41
CA VAL A 49 -17.10 3.48 -10.48
C VAL A 49 -16.16 4.49 -11.16
N ALA A 50 -15.20 4.02 -12.02
CA ALA A 50 -14.30 4.94 -12.72
C ALA A 50 -15.04 5.83 -13.71
N LYS A 51 -15.96 5.26 -14.51
CA LYS A 51 -16.81 6.03 -15.43
C LYS A 51 -17.67 7.04 -14.69
N GLY A 52 -18.27 6.63 -13.58
CA GLY A 52 -19.12 7.50 -12.79
C GLY A 52 -18.36 8.63 -12.12
N LEU A 53 -17.11 8.40 -11.67
CA LEU A 53 -16.24 9.46 -11.16
C LEU A 53 -15.84 10.45 -12.27
N ASP A 54 -15.50 9.96 -13.46
CA ASP A 54 -15.20 10.81 -14.61
C ASP A 54 -16.42 11.68 -14.97
N ALA A 55 -17.63 11.12 -14.99
CA ALA A 55 -18.87 11.87 -15.21
C ALA A 55 -19.14 12.87 -14.09
N MET A 56 -18.98 12.47 -12.83
CA MET A 56 -19.19 13.37 -11.68
C MET A 56 -18.24 14.57 -11.72
N TYR A 57 -16.98 14.36 -12.02
CA TYR A 57 -16.00 15.44 -12.11
C TYR A 57 -16.25 16.37 -13.30
N GLY A 58 -16.68 15.80 -14.44
CA GLY A 58 -17.03 16.57 -15.62
C GLY A 58 -18.20 17.53 -15.39
N GLU A 59 -19.21 17.07 -14.64
CA GLU A 59 -20.49 17.78 -14.48
C GLU A 59 -20.50 18.68 -13.22
N PHE A 60 -20.02 18.18 -12.09
CA PHE A 60 -20.07 18.89 -10.81
C PHE A 60 -18.75 19.56 -10.44
N GLY A 61 -17.70 19.37 -11.24
CA GLY A 61 -16.36 19.91 -11.05
C GLY A 61 -15.43 18.99 -10.27
N GLU A 62 -14.13 19.21 -10.46
CA GLU A 62 -13.05 18.42 -9.84
C GLU A 62 -12.70 18.90 -8.41
N GLY A 63 -13.50 19.77 -7.81
CA GLY A 63 -13.22 20.32 -6.50
C GLY A 63 -13.17 19.24 -5.42
N GLY A 64 -12.09 19.22 -4.64
CA GLY A 64 -12.00 18.41 -3.44
C GLY A 64 -13.06 18.79 -2.42
N ASN A 65 -13.39 17.89 -1.50
CA ASN A 65 -14.35 18.14 -0.44
C ASN A 65 -13.84 17.72 0.93
N ALA A 66 -14.33 18.40 1.96
CA ALA A 66 -14.12 18.04 3.35
C ALA A 66 -15.36 18.41 4.18
N THR A 67 -15.55 17.66 5.26
CA THR A 67 -16.51 18.00 6.32
C THR A 67 -15.73 18.54 7.50
N VAL A 68 -16.10 19.73 7.97
CA VAL A 68 -15.44 20.44 9.07
C VAL A 68 -16.39 20.55 10.24
N MET A 69 -16.01 20.08 11.39
CA MET A 69 -16.76 20.24 12.65
C MET A 69 -16.07 21.28 13.53
N LEU A 70 -16.83 22.27 13.98
CA LEU A 70 -16.43 23.21 15.02
C LEU A 70 -17.10 22.81 16.33
N SER A 71 -16.30 22.45 17.32
CA SER A 71 -16.77 22.05 18.66
C SER A 71 -16.86 23.23 19.61
N GLU A 72 -17.72 23.12 20.61
CA GLU A 72 -17.89 24.13 21.69
C GLU A 72 -18.21 25.53 21.15
N THR A 73 -19.04 25.60 20.11
CA THR A 73 -19.37 26.83 19.40
C THR A 73 -20.81 27.26 19.66
N THR A 74 -21.13 28.52 19.28
CA THR A 74 -22.49 29.04 19.21
C THR A 74 -22.86 29.26 17.75
N ILE A 75 -24.17 29.37 17.45
CA ILE A 75 -24.66 29.64 16.09
C ILE A 75 -24.01 30.90 15.53
N GLU A 76 -23.86 31.95 16.35
CA GLU A 76 -23.25 33.20 15.90
C GLU A 76 -21.78 33.02 15.53
N LYS A 77 -21.01 32.32 16.35
CA LYS A 77 -19.60 32.00 16.04
C LYS A 77 -19.46 31.05 14.85
N ALA A 78 -20.40 30.13 14.70
CA ALA A 78 -20.40 29.23 13.56
C ALA A 78 -20.57 29.98 12.22
N VAL A 79 -21.45 31.02 12.19
CA VAL A 79 -21.57 31.89 11.01
C VAL A 79 -20.28 32.67 10.76
N GLU A 80 -19.67 33.27 11.81
CA GLU A 80 -18.40 33.98 11.68
C GLU A 80 -17.27 33.06 11.18
N PHE A 81 -17.22 31.82 11.69
CA PHE A 81 -16.25 30.82 11.25
C PHE A 81 -16.46 30.41 9.78
N LYS A 82 -17.72 30.25 9.37
CA LYS A 82 -18.05 29.99 7.95
C LYS A 82 -17.57 31.13 7.05
N GLU A 83 -17.93 32.40 7.38
CA GLU A 83 -17.51 33.57 6.61
C GLU A 83 -15.97 33.67 6.52
N TRP A 84 -15.27 33.29 7.59
CA TRP A 84 -13.81 33.20 7.58
C TRP A 84 -13.30 32.09 6.64
N MET A 85 -13.86 30.88 6.69
CA MET A 85 -13.48 29.80 5.78
C MET A 85 -13.73 30.18 4.31
N GLU A 86 -14.83 30.83 3.99
CA GLU A 86 -15.12 31.32 2.62
C GLU A 86 -14.12 32.38 2.14
N SER A 87 -13.40 33.05 3.04
CA SER A 87 -12.34 34.00 2.70
C SER A 87 -10.99 33.37 2.38
N ILE A 88 -10.81 32.06 2.63
CA ILE A 88 -9.54 31.36 2.42
C ILE A 88 -9.35 31.08 0.93
N ASP A 89 -8.17 31.42 0.39
CA ASP A 89 -7.82 31.07 -1.01
C ASP A 89 -7.79 29.54 -1.16
N GLY A 90 -8.49 29.00 -2.13
CA GLY A 90 -8.63 27.54 -2.34
C GLY A 90 -9.98 26.98 -1.88
N VAL A 91 -10.73 27.67 -1.03
CA VAL A 91 -12.11 27.33 -0.68
C VAL A 91 -13.06 27.88 -1.75
N ALA A 92 -13.89 27.01 -2.33
CA ALA A 92 -14.88 27.40 -3.33
C ALA A 92 -16.21 27.76 -2.69
N THR A 93 -16.64 26.94 -1.72
CA THR A 93 -17.97 27.04 -1.12
C THR A 93 -17.95 26.39 0.25
N VAL A 94 -18.58 27.06 1.21
CA VAL A 94 -18.91 26.46 2.51
C VAL A 94 -20.42 26.47 2.64
N ILE A 95 -21.00 25.31 2.96
CA ILE A 95 -22.44 25.14 3.13
C ILE A 95 -22.74 24.93 4.60
N TRP A 96 -23.68 25.72 5.09
CA TRP A 96 -24.21 25.60 6.44
C TRP A 96 -25.66 26.11 6.49
N ILE A 97 -26.28 26.03 7.66
CA ILE A 97 -27.69 26.37 7.87
C ILE A 97 -28.08 27.78 7.40
N ASP A 98 -27.17 28.74 7.52
CA ASP A 98 -27.42 30.13 7.13
C ASP A 98 -27.68 30.29 5.63
N ASP A 99 -27.09 29.44 4.79
CA ASP A 99 -27.37 29.45 3.34
C ASP A 99 -28.82 29.07 3.03
N ILE A 100 -29.41 28.23 3.87
CA ILE A 100 -30.83 27.82 3.73
C ILE A 100 -31.71 28.99 4.16
N PHE A 101 -31.56 29.46 5.39
CA PHE A 101 -32.50 30.44 5.98
C PHE A 101 -32.35 31.83 5.45
N LEU A 102 -31.18 32.26 5.02
CA LEU A 102 -30.89 33.63 4.54
C LEU A 102 -30.66 33.66 3.03
N SER A 103 -31.24 32.73 2.33
CA SER A 103 -31.23 32.67 0.88
C SER A 103 -32.21 33.72 0.23
N ASP A 104 -32.02 33.98 -1.05
CA ASP A 104 -32.93 34.82 -1.80
C ASP A 104 -34.31 34.17 -1.96
N GLU A 105 -34.41 32.88 -1.92
CA GLU A 105 -35.61 32.06 -2.00
C GLU A 105 -36.46 32.18 -0.72
N ILE A 106 -35.80 32.29 0.46
CA ILE A 106 -36.47 32.62 1.72
C ILE A 106 -36.35 34.11 2.00
N TRP A 107 -36.76 34.91 0.98
CA TRP A 107 -36.63 36.34 0.94
C TRP A 107 -37.14 37.07 2.20
N VAL A 108 -38.22 36.58 2.82
CA VAL A 108 -38.83 37.17 4.01
C VAL A 108 -37.86 37.21 5.18
N ILE A 109 -37.14 36.09 5.45
CA ILE A 109 -36.17 35.99 6.53
C ILE A 109 -34.93 36.84 6.23
N LYS A 110 -34.40 36.71 5.02
CA LYS A 110 -33.25 37.52 4.55
C LYS A 110 -33.56 39.02 4.65
N LYS A 111 -34.72 39.48 4.17
CA LYS A 111 -35.15 40.86 4.20
C LYS A 111 -35.36 41.37 5.62
N ALA A 112 -35.91 40.54 6.52
CA ALA A 112 -36.04 40.85 7.92
C ALA A 112 -34.66 41.04 8.59
N GLN A 113 -33.69 40.21 8.29
CA GLN A 113 -32.31 40.38 8.77
C GLN A 113 -31.68 41.68 8.28
N GLU A 114 -31.76 41.97 6.97
CA GLU A 114 -31.19 43.17 6.37
C GLU A 114 -31.83 44.49 6.89
N SER A 115 -33.13 44.46 7.19
CA SER A 115 -33.90 45.66 7.58
C SER A 115 -33.92 45.89 9.10
N THR A 116 -33.45 44.93 9.93
CA THR A 116 -33.54 45.07 11.39
C THR A 116 -32.17 45.41 11.98
N ASP A 117 -32.05 46.65 12.44
CA ASP A 117 -30.84 47.11 13.13
C ASP A 117 -30.45 46.21 14.33
N GLY A 118 -29.20 45.81 14.39
CA GLY A 118 -28.64 45.00 15.48
C GLY A 118 -28.85 43.49 15.30
N VAL A 119 -29.49 43.02 14.21
CA VAL A 119 -29.62 41.61 13.88
C VAL A 119 -28.54 41.22 12.85
N THR A 120 -27.45 40.67 13.34
CA THR A 120 -26.40 40.08 12.48
C THR A 120 -26.90 38.83 11.78
N ARG A 121 -26.17 38.34 10.77
CA ARG A 121 -26.46 37.10 10.06
C ARG A 121 -26.57 35.90 11.05
N GLY A 122 -25.59 35.75 11.94
CA GLY A 122 -25.61 34.72 12.97
C GLY A 122 -26.78 34.86 13.96
N LYS A 123 -27.16 36.12 14.33
CA LYS A 123 -28.29 36.35 15.21
C LYS A 123 -29.62 36.02 14.55
N ALA A 124 -29.78 36.24 13.28
CA ALA A 124 -30.98 35.87 12.53
C ALA A 124 -31.13 34.34 12.49
N VAL A 125 -30.05 33.62 12.16
CA VAL A 125 -30.04 32.14 12.18
C VAL A 125 -30.39 31.60 13.58
N TYR A 126 -29.79 32.17 14.63
CA TYR A 126 -30.11 31.80 16.02
C TYR A 126 -31.61 31.99 16.34
N PHE A 127 -32.21 33.08 15.92
CA PHE A 127 -33.62 33.35 16.14
C PHE A 127 -34.53 32.36 15.38
N ILE A 128 -34.18 32.03 14.12
CA ILE A 128 -34.95 31.06 13.34
C ILE A 128 -34.83 29.67 13.98
N MET A 129 -33.63 29.24 14.34
CA MET A 129 -33.42 27.94 15.00
C MET A 129 -34.16 27.84 16.33
N HIS A 130 -34.12 28.92 17.11
CA HIS A 130 -34.88 29.00 18.35
C HIS A 130 -36.38 28.88 18.12
N MET A 131 -36.90 29.57 17.06
CA MET A 131 -38.31 29.54 16.69
C MET A 131 -38.70 28.11 16.26
N VAL A 132 -37.96 27.47 15.33
CA VAL A 132 -38.17 26.08 14.88
C VAL A 132 -38.24 25.10 16.06
N ASN A 133 -37.31 25.21 17.00
CA ASN A 133 -37.31 24.36 18.21
C ASN A 133 -38.53 24.57 19.13
N LYS A 134 -39.15 25.77 19.08
CA LYS A 134 -40.34 26.09 19.89
C LYS A 134 -41.66 25.78 19.19
N LEU A 135 -41.66 25.68 17.81
CA LEU A 135 -42.89 25.42 17.04
C LEU A 135 -43.63 24.15 17.54
N GLY A 136 -42.93 23.07 17.75
CA GLY A 136 -43.52 21.82 18.26
C GLY A 136 -44.15 21.90 19.67
N SER A 137 -43.94 23.01 20.42
CA SER A 137 -44.56 23.28 21.73
C SER A 137 -45.83 24.10 21.65
N LEU A 138 -46.21 24.58 20.47
CA LEU A 138 -47.36 25.42 20.21
C LEU A 138 -48.59 24.56 19.94
N ASN A 139 -49.77 25.02 20.38
CA ASN A 139 -51.04 24.40 20.00
C ASN A 139 -51.56 24.99 18.69
N ASP A 140 -52.59 24.36 18.08
CA ASP A 140 -53.16 24.76 16.81
C ASP A 140 -53.63 26.22 16.75
N SER A 141 -54.13 26.78 17.85
CA SER A 141 -54.59 28.17 17.95
C SER A 141 -53.42 29.15 18.02
N GLU A 142 -52.34 28.77 18.66
CA GLU A 142 -51.09 29.51 18.74
C GLU A 142 -50.33 29.48 17.39
N MET A 143 -50.33 28.32 16.72
CA MET A 143 -49.74 28.19 15.37
C MET A 143 -50.52 29.10 14.40
N SER A 144 -51.85 29.00 14.36
CA SER A 144 -52.67 29.86 13.51
C SER A 144 -52.49 31.37 13.82
N ALA A 145 -52.18 31.76 15.06
CA ALA A 145 -51.88 33.16 15.37
C ALA A 145 -50.56 33.63 14.76
N ILE A 146 -49.51 32.81 14.76
CA ILE A 146 -48.23 33.16 14.11
C ILE A 146 -48.41 33.17 12.57
N GLU A 147 -49.08 32.19 12.02
CA GLU A 147 -49.38 32.11 10.58
C GLU A 147 -50.18 33.35 10.14
N GLY A 148 -51.14 33.78 10.95
CA GLY A 148 -51.91 35.01 10.71
C GLY A 148 -51.03 36.26 10.68
N VAL A 149 -50.05 36.34 11.57
CA VAL A 149 -49.11 37.46 11.64
C VAL A 149 -48.12 37.44 10.47
N LEU A 150 -47.54 36.31 10.17
CA LEU A 150 -46.55 36.14 9.09
C LEU A 150 -47.19 35.96 7.71
N GLY A 151 -48.47 35.59 7.64
CA GLY A 151 -49.26 35.52 6.42
C GLY A 151 -49.91 36.82 5.96
N GLY A 152 -49.56 37.97 6.62
CA GLY A 152 -50.08 39.29 6.27
C GLY A 152 -51.47 39.59 6.84
N GLY A 153 -51.97 38.79 7.80
CA GLY A 153 -53.23 38.99 8.50
C GLY A 153 -53.19 40.13 9.55
N SER A 154 -54.36 40.46 10.10
CA SER A 154 -54.45 41.45 11.18
C SER A 154 -53.90 40.88 12.51
N LEU A 155 -53.05 41.63 13.18
CA LEU A 155 -52.44 41.30 14.49
C LEU A 155 -53.55 41.18 15.58
N ASP A 156 -53.80 39.98 16.07
CA ASP A 156 -54.46 39.78 17.37
C ASP A 156 -53.41 39.83 18.49
N MET A 157 -53.32 40.96 19.15
CA MET A 157 -52.32 41.22 20.19
C MET A 157 -52.48 40.33 21.43
N ASN A 158 -53.68 39.78 21.68
CA ASN A 158 -53.90 38.88 22.81
C ASN A 158 -53.40 37.46 22.52
N ALA A 159 -53.68 36.94 21.33
CA ALA A 159 -53.15 35.65 20.89
C ALA A 159 -51.62 35.69 20.75
N LEU A 160 -51.12 36.78 20.16
CA LEU A 160 -49.67 37.00 19.99
C LEU A 160 -48.91 37.12 21.29
N SER A 161 -49.54 37.72 22.36
CA SER A 161 -48.83 37.82 23.64
C SER A 161 -48.56 36.45 24.33
N GLY A 162 -49.48 35.51 24.17
CA GLY A 162 -49.30 34.14 24.67
C GLY A 162 -48.21 33.40 23.92
N VAL A 163 -48.21 33.51 22.61
CA VAL A 163 -47.21 32.92 21.75
C VAL A 163 -45.82 33.51 21.97
N LEU A 164 -45.73 34.87 22.04
CA LEU A 164 -44.47 35.55 22.33
C LEU A 164 -43.88 35.16 23.68
N ALA A 165 -44.71 34.90 24.69
CA ALA A 165 -44.21 34.41 25.97
C ALA A 165 -43.51 33.05 25.86
N LYS A 166 -44.05 32.14 25.06
CA LYS A 166 -43.43 30.82 24.78
C LYS A 166 -42.19 30.93 23.91
N LEU A 167 -42.26 31.76 22.85
CA LEU A 167 -41.11 31.99 21.98
C LEU A 167 -39.96 32.74 22.66
N ASN A 168 -40.26 33.61 23.62
CA ASN A 168 -39.23 34.30 24.43
C ASN A 168 -38.61 33.41 25.53
N ASP A 169 -39.20 32.28 25.80
CA ASP A 169 -38.67 31.36 26.82
C ASP A 169 -37.31 30.81 26.39
N GLY A 170 -36.28 31.01 27.22
CA GLY A 170 -34.89 30.64 26.94
C GLY A 170 -34.05 31.77 26.31
N LEU A 171 -34.64 32.86 25.82
CA LEU A 171 -33.91 34.02 25.31
C LEU A 171 -33.48 34.98 26.42
N SER A 172 -32.28 35.58 26.29
CA SER A 172 -31.85 36.68 27.16
C SER A 172 -32.77 37.92 26.99
N LYS A 173 -32.81 38.82 27.97
CA LYS A 173 -33.64 40.05 27.87
C LYS A 173 -33.26 40.94 26.69
N SER A 174 -32.01 41.00 26.33
CA SER A 174 -31.54 41.70 25.12
C SER A 174 -32.02 41.01 23.85
N ASP A 175 -31.94 39.68 23.79
CA ASP A 175 -32.36 38.91 22.64
C ASP A 175 -33.88 38.93 22.45
N GLN A 176 -34.66 38.93 23.50
CA GLN A 176 -36.13 39.06 23.43
C GLN A 176 -36.55 40.33 22.71
N SER A 177 -35.86 41.46 22.96
CA SER A 177 -36.14 42.72 22.29
C SER A 177 -35.73 42.71 20.82
N LEU A 178 -34.58 42.11 20.51
CA LEU A 178 -34.11 41.96 19.13
C LEU A 178 -34.96 40.94 18.34
N PHE A 179 -35.35 39.83 18.99
CA PHE A 179 -36.22 38.84 18.40
C PHE A 179 -37.58 39.40 18.01
N LEU A 180 -38.19 40.23 18.89
CA LEU A 180 -39.44 40.90 18.57
C LEU A 180 -39.28 41.87 17.36
N LYS A 181 -38.17 42.62 17.30
CA LYS A 181 -37.88 43.49 16.14
C LYS A 181 -37.72 42.66 14.88
N PHE A 182 -37.02 41.52 14.96
CA PHE A 182 -36.83 40.60 13.83
C PHE A 182 -38.19 40.05 13.34
N MET A 183 -39.06 39.61 14.22
CA MET A 183 -40.42 39.15 13.88
C MET A 183 -41.26 40.22 13.23
N LEU A 184 -41.15 41.47 13.69
CA LEU A 184 -41.79 42.64 13.03
C LEU A 184 -41.16 42.93 11.69
N GLY A 185 -39.84 42.71 11.53
CA GLY A 185 -39.13 42.77 10.25
C GLY A 185 -39.64 41.72 9.25
N MET A 186 -39.87 40.48 9.69
CA MET A 186 -40.48 39.44 8.87
C MET A 186 -41.89 39.81 8.43
N GLN A 187 -42.73 40.30 9.32
CA GLN A 187 -44.07 40.78 9.00
C GLN A 187 -44.03 41.92 7.98
N SER A 188 -43.10 42.86 8.15
CA SER A 188 -42.92 43.95 7.21
C SER A 188 -42.50 43.43 5.82
N ALA A 189 -41.59 42.43 5.79
CA ALA A 189 -41.12 41.83 4.56
C ALA A 189 -42.22 41.06 3.83
N VAL A 190 -43.07 40.31 4.55
CA VAL A 190 -44.24 39.65 3.94
C VAL A 190 -45.15 40.63 3.24
N ASN A 191 -45.34 41.81 3.80
CA ASN A 191 -46.22 42.87 3.24
C ASN A 191 -45.47 43.78 2.24
N ASP A 192 -44.20 43.60 1.93
CA ASP A 192 -43.45 44.38 0.97
C ASP A 192 -43.96 44.08 -0.43
N PRO A 193 -44.28 45.14 -1.26
CA PRO A 193 -44.73 44.97 -2.66
C PRO A 193 -43.71 44.22 -3.54
N ASN A 194 -42.46 44.20 -3.17
CA ASN A 194 -41.40 43.50 -3.89
C ASN A 194 -41.21 42.05 -3.43
N ASN A 195 -42.05 41.56 -2.50
CA ASN A 195 -41.97 40.16 -2.04
C ASN A 195 -42.33 39.19 -3.19
N PRO A 196 -41.40 38.31 -3.64
CA PRO A 196 -41.65 37.36 -4.70
C PRO A 196 -42.83 36.43 -4.41
N LEU A 197 -43.07 36.09 -3.15
CA LEU A 197 -44.14 35.18 -2.72
C LEU A 197 -45.53 35.77 -2.87
N GLN A 198 -45.69 37.09 -2.92
CA GLN A 198 -46.99 37.73 -3.16
C GLN A 198 -47.55 37.42 -4.54
N SER A 199 -46.69 37.26 -5.55
CA SER A 199 -47.11 36.88 -6.91
C SER A 199 -47.63 35.43 -7.00
N MET A 200 -47.32 34.59 -6.03
CA MET A 200 -47.73 33.18 -5.94
C MET A 200 -49.01 33.00 -5.07
N GLY A 201 -49.57 34.08 -4.52
CA GLY A 201 -50.84 34.05 -3.77
C GLY A 201 -50.73 33.50 -2.33
N GLY A 202 -49.52 33.35 -1.80
CA GLY A 202 -49.27 32.79 -0.48
C GLY A 202 -48.54 33.76 0.48
N GLY A 203 -48.91 33.74 1.76
CA GLY A 203 -48.08 34.27 2.83
C GLY A 203 -46.94 33.36 3.16
N PHE A 204 -45.97 33.83 3.94
CA PHE A 204 -44.90 32.96 4.46
C PHE A 204 -45.47 31.92 5.43
N ASP A 205 -45.42 30.65 5.05
CA ASP A 205 -45.86 29.52 5.89
C ASP A 205 -44.75 29.12 6.86
N ILE A 206 -44.90 29.46 8.12
CA ILE A 206 -43.92 29.13 9.18
C ILE A 206 -43.85 27.61 9.45
N GLY A 207 -44.94 26.87 9.18
CA GLY A 207 -44.99 25.42 9.35
C GLY A 207 -43.98 24.72 8.43
N MET A 208 -43.63 25.34 7.29
CA MET A 208 -42.60 24.80 6.40
C MET A 208 -41.21 24.76 7.07
N LEU A 209 -40.94 25.62 8.04
CA LEU A 209 -39.67 25.58 8.78
C LEU A 209 -39.48 24.29 9.60
N ASP A 210 -40.58 23.65 10.01
CA ASP A 210 -40.53 22.37 10.73
C ASP A 210 -40.07 21.22 9.82
N SER A 211 -40.34 21.32 8.51
CA SER A 211 -39.86 20.35 7.51
C SER A 211 -38.35 20.35 7.35
N PHE A 212 -37.67 21.45 7.67
CA PHE A 212 -36.21 21.52 7.63
C PHE A 212 -35.53 20.98 8.88
N LYS A 213 -36.29 20.67 9.94
CA LYS A 213 -35.72 20.21 11.22
C LYS A 213 -34.77 19.02 11.09
N PRO A 214 -35.08 17.94 10.37
CA PRO A 214 -34.14 16.83 10.16
C PRO A 214 -32.85 17.27 9.48
N SER A 215 -32.93 18.19 8.49
CA SER A 215 -31.77 18.73 7.81
C SER A 215 -30.93 19.65 8.72
N LEU A 216 -31.55 20.34 9.67
CA LEU A 216 -30.85 21.20 10.60
C LEU A 216 -30.03 20.40 11.63
N GLU A 217 -30.56 19.26 12.08
CA GLU A 217 -29.87 18.38 13.00
C GLU A 217 -28.61 17.76 12.37
N MET A 218 -28.52 17.72 11.05
CA MET A 218 -27.30 17.29 10.32
C MET A 218 -26.17 18.32 10.37
N PHE A 219 -26.48 19.62 10.52
CA PHE A 219 -25.50 20.69 10.49
C PHE A 219 -25.21 21.31 11.85
N TYR A 220 -26.09 21.13 12.82
CA TYR A 220 -25.92 21.72 14.15
C TYR A 220 -26.51 20.82 15.24
N TYR A 221 -25.69 20.51 16.21
CA TYR A 221 -26.06 19.69 17.35
C TYR A 221 -25.90 20.50 18.65
N ASN A 222 -26.91 20.45 19.50
CA ASN A 222 -26.91 21.11 20.79
C ASN A 222 -27.41 20.14 21.86
N ASP A 223 -26.55 19.74 22.78
CA ASP A 223 -26.86 18.90 23.93
C ASP A 223 -26.35 19.57 25.21
N ALA A 224 -27.22 19.71 26.19
CA ALA A 224 -26.90 20.33 27.49
C ALA A 224 -25.72 19.67 28.24
N LYS A 225 -25.35 18.45 27.89
CA LYS A 225 -24.22 17.71 28.48
C LYS A 225 -22.95 17.72 27.60
N ARG A 226 -23.12 17.75 26.30
CA ARG A 226 -22.00 17.65 25.32
C ARG A 226 -21.58 19.01 24.78
N GLY A 227 -22.46 20.01 24.77
CA GLY A 227 -22.21 21.34 24.22
C GLY A 227 -22.84 21.54 22.85
N GLU A 228 -22.40 22.57 22.17
CA GLU A 228 -22.90 22.95 20.85
C GLU A 228 -21.82 22.69 19.80
N TYR A 229 -22.23 22.10 18.68
CA TYR A 229 -21.36 21.70 17.56
C TYR A 229 -21.95 22.14 16.24
N ALA A 230 -21.10 22.63 15.35
CA ALA A 230 -21.49 22.99 13.99
C ALA A 230 -20.71 22.16 12.98
N LEU A 231 -21.41 21.61 11.96
CA LEU A 231 -20.87 20.79 10.90
C LEU A 231 -20.99 21.53 9.57
N PHE A 232 -19.87 21.75 8.90
CA PHE A 232 -19.81 22.48 7.63
C PHE A 232 -19.42 21.52 6.51
N GLN A 233 -20.04 21.65 5.34
CA GLN A 233 -19.57 21.00 4.12
C GLN A 233 -18.74 22.02 3.33
N VAL A 234 -17.48 21.68 3.09
CA VAL A 234 -16.51 22.55 2.40
C VAL A 234 -16.16 21.93 1.07
N ALA A 235 -16.34 22.68 -0.01
CA ALA A 235 -15.85 22.35 -1.34
C ALA A 235 -14.66 23.25 -1.68
N PHE A 236 -13.63 22.67 -2.28
CA PHE A 236 -12.43 23.39 -2.70
C PHE A 236 -12.45 23.72 -4.19
N THR A 237 -11.68 24.70 -4.59
CA THR A 237 -11.58 25.15 -6.00
C THR A 237 -10.79 24.19 -6.88
N LYS A 238 -10.01 23.31 -6.27
CA LYS A 238 -9.13 22.32 -6.91
C LYS A 238 -9.35 20.93 -6.32
N SER A 239 -8.80 19.92 -7.00
CA SER A 239 -8.88 18.53 -6.55
C SER A 239 -8.26 18.30 -5.17
N ASP A 240 -8.59 17.16 -4.57
CA ASP A 240 -8.07 16.73 -3.25
C ASP A 240 -6.54 16.67 -3.14
N TYR A 241 -5.81 16.74 -4.28
CA TYR A 241 -4.34 16.60 -4.33
C TYR A 241 -3.64 17.93 -4.66
N ASP A 242 -4.38 18.95 -5.01
CA ASP A 242 -3.80 20.26 -5.41
C ASP A 242 -3.22 20.99 -4.19
N THR A 243 -2.11 21.65 -4.38
CA THR A 243 -1.42 22.38 -3.31
C THR A 243 -2.31 23.47 -2.71
N LYS A 244 -3.20 24.11 -3.50
CA LYS A 244 -4.14 25.10 -2.98
C LYS A 244 -5.15 24.49 -2.02
N THR A 245 -5.65 23.29 -2.32
CA THR A 245 -6.53 22.55 -1.41
C THR A 245 -5.80 22.18 -0.12
N MET A 246 -4.53 21.77 -0.23
CA MET A 246 -3.71 21.45 0.94
C MET A 246 -3.45 22.68 1.81
N ASP A 247 -3.10 23.81 1.20
CA ASP A 247 -2.86 25.09 1.91
C ASP A 247 -4.14 25.60 2.58
N ALA A 248 -5.29 25.40 1.93
CA ALA A 248 -6.60 25.77 2.51
C ALA A 248 -6.92 24.89 3.74
N ILE A 249 -6.70 23.58 3.69
CA ILE A 249 -6.92 22.68 4.82
C ILE A 249 -5.99 23.04 5.99
N ASP A 250 -4.70 23.30 5.70
CA ASP A 250 -3.73 23.73 6.71
C ASP A 250 -4.19 25.01 7.39
N THR A 251 -4.68 25.98 6.62
CA THR A 251 -5.22 27.23 7.13
C THR A 251 -6.47 27.02 7.97
N ILE A 252 -7.39 26.12 7.56
CA ILE A 252 -8.60 25.79 8.32
C ILE A 252 -8.23 25.14 9.66
N LYS A 253 -7.25 24.24 9.69
CA LYS A 253 -6.76 23.60 10.92
C LYS A 253 -6.17 24.58 11.92
N ASP A 254 -5.52 25.63 11.43
CA ASP A 254 -4.96 26.72 12.24
C ASP A 254 -6.02 27.75 12.70
N GLY A 255 -7.29 27.54 12.38
CA GLY A 255 -8.41 28.43 12.77
C GLY A 255 -8.66 28.47 14.28
N ASP A 256 -9.45 29.44 14.71
CA ASP A 256 -9.80 29.60 16.15
C ASP A 256 -10.90 28.62 16.55
N GLY A 257 -10.60 27.75 17.51
CA GLY A 257 -11.54 26.78 18.07
C GLY A 257 -11.02 25.33 18.03
N LYS A 258 -11.83 24.39 18.53
CA LYS A 258 -11.56 22.95 18.40
C LYS A 258 -12.16 22.46 17.07
N ILE A 259 -11.33 22.29 16.08
CA ILE A 259 -11.71 21.97 14.70
C ILE A 259 -11.34 20.52 14.43
N SER A 260 -12.30 19.74 13.91
CA SER A 260 -12.07 18.39 13.38
C SER A 260 -12.41 18.39 11.89
N ILE A 261 -11.53 17.82 11.05
CA ILE A 261 -11.68 17.81 9.59
C ILE A 261 -11.59 16.37 9.09
N VAL A 262 -12.63 15.94 8.36
CA VAL A 262 -12.69 14.62 7.71
C VAL A 262 -13.06 14.74 6.24
N GLY A 263 -12.91 13.65 5.49
CA GLY A 263 -13.20 13.57 4.05
C GLY A 263 -11.95 13.35 3.22
N ASN A 264 -12.13 13.20 1.91
CA ASN A 264 -11.05 12.80 1.00
C ASN A 264 -9.89 13.80 0.97
N ALA A 265 -10.19 15.12 0.95
CA ALA A 265 -9.16 16.14 0.96
C ALA A 265 -8.32 16.13 2.25
N ALA A 266 -8.96 15.95 3.42
CA ALA A 266 -8.27 15.87 4.70
C ALA A 266 -7.40 14.59 4.81
N THR A 267 -7.93 13.45 4.36
CA THR A 267 -7.19 12.18 4.32
C THR A 267 -5.96 12.30 3.41
N THR A 268 -6.13 12.93 2.26
CA THR A 268 -5.04 13.18 1.31
C THR A 268 -3.99 14.12 1.89
N TYR A 269 -4.40 15.22 2.53
CA TYR A 269 -3.49 16.16 3.21
C TYR A 269 -2.60 15.44 4.23
N ASN A 270 -3.20 14.68 5.12
CA ASN A 270 -2.46 13.92 6.13
C ASN A 270 -1.50 12.89 5.49
N SER A 271 -1.95 12.18 4.46
CA SER A 271 -1.15 11.19 3.75
C SER A 271 0.07 11.82 3.06
N ILE A 272 -0.08 12.97 2.43
CA ILE A 272 1.03 13.71 1.79
C ILE A 272 2.09 14.08 2.82
N GLN A 273 1.70 14.62 3.97
CA GLN A 273 2.61 15.00 5.05
C GLN A 273 3.39 13.79 5.59
N LEU A 274 2.70 12.67 5.82
CA LEU A 274 3.30 11.46 6.36
C LEU A 274 4.18 10.73 5.35
N VAL A 275 3.70 10.49 4.13
CA VAL A 275 4.42 9.70 3.11
C VAL A 275 5.80 10.26 2.80
N SER A 276 5.90 11.56 2.56
CA SER A 276 7.17 12.21 2.22
C SER A 276 8.21 12.06 3.32
N LYS A 277 7.82 12.34 4.56
CA LYS A 277 8.69 12.25 5.75
C LYS A 277 9.09 10.80 6.05
N GLU A 278 8.12 9.89 6.05
CA GLU A 278 8.34 8.48 6.38
C GLU A 278 9.18 7.75 5.33
N THR A 279 8.98 8.02 4.04
CA THR A 279 9.78 7.42 2.96
C THR A 279 11.26 7.78 3.12
N MET A 280 11.56 9.05 3.43
CA MET A 280 12.93 9.48 3.67
C MET A 280 13.52 8.81 4.91
N ILE A 281 12.80 8.80 6.04
CA ILE A 281 13.28 8.19 7.29
C ILE A 281 13.46 6.68 7.13
N SER A 282 12.49 5.98 6.54
CA SER A 282 12.57 4.53 6.30
C SER A 282 13.78 4.16 5.43
N THR A 283 14.05 4.95 4.39
CA THR A 283 15.20 4.72 3.51
C THR A 283 16.54 4.91 4.26
N ILE A 284 16.64 5.95 5.10
CA ILE A 284 17.84 6.20 5.92
C ILE A 284 18.03 5.08 6.96
N VAL A 285 16.97 4.69 7.66
CA VAL A 285 17.02 3.60 8.66
C VAL A 285 17.38 2.28 7.99
N ALA A 286 16.79 1.96 6.85
CA ALA A 286 17.16 0.79 6.06
C ALA A 286 18.64 0.80 5.67
N ALA A 287 19.15 1.93 5.17
CA ALA A 287 20.57 2.07 4.82
C ALA A 287 21.49 1.85 6.04
N ILE A 288 21.12 2.38 7.21
CA ILE A 288 21.89 2.17 8.45
C ILE A 288 21.89 0.69 8.84
N ILE A 289 20.74 0.03 8.85
CA ILE A 289 20.62 -1.41 9.17
C ILE A 289 21.46 -2.24 8.19
N ILE A 290 21.42 -1.92 6.91
CA ILE A 290 22.20 -2.59 5.86
C ILE A 290 23.71 -2.38 6.11
N ILE A 291 24.15 -1.16 6.44
CA ILE A 291 25.54 -0.89 6.78
C ILE A 291 26.00 -1.76 7.96
N VAL A 292 25.19 -1.85 9.01
CA VAL A 292 25.50 -2.69 10.18
C VAL A 292 25.64 -4.17 9.81
N ILE A 293 24.67 -4.70 9.02
CA ILE A 293 24.71 -6.10 8.56
C ILE A 293 25.95 -6.35 7.69
N LEU A 294 26.27 -5.42 6.77
CA LEU A 294 27.44 -5.54 5.93
C LEU A 294 28.75 -5.46 6.74
N LEU A 295 28.85 -4.58 7.71
CA LEU A 295 30.04 -4.51 8.60
C LEU A 295 30.28 -5.83 9.34
N LEU A 296 29.22 -6.54 9.72
CA LEU A 296 29.31 -7.84 10.39
C LEU A 296 29.68 -8.98 9.41
N THR A 297 29.26 -8.88 8.16
CA THR A 297 29.37 -9.98 7.19
C THR A 297 30.49 -9.79 6.16
N THR A 298 30.96 -8.57 5.91
CA THR A 298 32.03 -8.28 4.95
C THR A 298 33.40 -8.31 5.60
N THR A 299 34.49 -8.23 4.82
CA THR A 299 35.89 -8.38 5.28
C THR A 299 36.63 -7.06 5.41
N SER A 300 36.03 -5.93 5.07
CA SER A 300 36.59 -4.59 5.17
C SER A 300 35.55 -3.59 5.64
N TYR A 301 35.89 -2.66 6.49
CA TYR A 301 35.03 -1.59 6.98
C TYR A 301 34.52 -0.65 5.88
N LEU A 302 35.20 -0.57 4.74
CA LEU A 302 34.81 0.28 3.60
C LEU A 302 34.03 -0.47 2.50
N GLU A 303 33.90 -1.80 2.60
CA GLU A 303 33.06 -2.56 1.65
C GLU A 303 31.61 -2.10 1.61
N PRO A 304 30.94 -1.82 2.74
CA PRO A 304 29.57 -1.28 2.70
C PRO A 304 29.43 -0.02 1.85
N ILE A 305 30.40 0.90 1.95
CA ILE A 305 30.41 2.14 1.17
C ILE A 305 30.58 1.84 -0.33
N ALA A 306 31.55 0.97 -0.67
CA ALA A 306 31.79 0.57 -2.07
C ALA A 306 30.56 -0.10 -2.71
N ILE A 307 29.74 -0.80 -1.91
CA ILE A 307 28.51 -1.46 -2.32
C ILE A 307 27.37 -0.45 -2.43
N LEU A 308 27.22 0.45 -1.47
CA LEU A 308 26.11 1.42 -1.41
C LEU A 308 26.20 2.51 -2.51
N ILE A 309 27.38 2.85 -3.02
CA ILE A 309 27.52 3.84 -4.09
C ILE A 309 26.75 3.44 -5.37
N PRO A 310 27.01 2.28 -6.01
CA PRO A 310 26.27 1.91 -7.20
C PRO A 310 24.77 1.67 -6.95
N ILE A 311 24.42 1.20 -5.74
CA ILE A 311 23.02 1.02 -5.36
C ILE A 311 22.31 2.35 -5.21
N GLY A 312 22.91 3.30 -4.49
CA GLY A 312 22.36 4.65 -4.32
C GLY A 312 22.15 5.36 -5.66
N VAL A 313 23.13 5.24 -6.58
CA VAL A 313 22.97 5.75 -7.95
C VAL A 313 21.78 5.10 -8.65
N SER A 314 21.61 3.77 -8.55
CA SER A 314 20.50 3.07 -9.19
C SER A 314 19.14 3.44 -8.60
N VAL A 315 19.04 3.64 -7.28
CA VAL A 315 17.81 4.08 -6.61
C VAL A 315 17.42 5.48 -7.05
N LEU A 316 18.36 6.43 -7.04
CA LEU A 316 18.11 7.81 -7.48
C LEU A 316 17.73 7.86 -8.97
N MET A 317 18.37 7.04 -9.82
CA MET A 317 17.97 6.93 -11.23
C MET A 317 16.56 6.36 -11.39
N ASN A 318 16.18 5.38 -10.57
CA ASN A 318 14.82 4.82 -10.60
C ASN A 318 13.79 5.86 -10.15
N MET A 319 14.00 6.51 -9.02
CA MET A 319 13.10 7.56 -8.52
C MET A 319 12.98 8.71 -9.52
N GLY A 320 14.12 9.18 -10.08
CA GLY A 320 14.13 10.29 -11.02
C GLY A 320 13.51 10.00 -12.39
N THR A 321 13.24 8.74 -12.70
CA THR A 321 12.56 8.33 -13.95
C THR A 321 11.11 7.90 -13.72
N ASN A 322 10.56 8.06 -12.50
CA ASN A 322 9.19 7.69 -12.18
C ASN A 322 8.13 8.56 -12.86
N TRP A 323 8.48 9.77 -13.34
CA TRP A 323 7.57 10.62 -14.12
C TRP A 323 7.06 9.92 -15.41
N ILE A 324 7.72 8.83 -15.86
CA ILE A 324 7.27 8.04 -17.01
C ILE A 324 6.09 7.13 -16.65
N THR A 325 5.93 6.77 -15.39
CA THR A 325 4.94 5.77 -14.94
C THR A 325 3.49 6.16 -15.26
N PRO A 326 3.04 7.41 -15.05
CA PRO A 326 1.69 7.85 -15.37
C PRO A 326 1.27 7.60 -16.83
N TYR A 327 2.20 7.77 -17.77
CA TYR A 327 1.94 7.51 -19.20
C TYR A 327 1.61 6.04 -19.50
N LEU A 328 2.01 5.12 -18.64
CA LEU A 328 1.74 3.67 -18.78
C LEU A 328 0.48 3.25 -18.03
N THR A 329 0.29 3.77 -16.85
CA THR A 329 -0.83 3.42 -15.97
C THR A 329 -2.10 4.16 -16.37
N GLY A 330 -1.95 5.39 -16.90
CA GLY A 330 -3.03 6.34 -17.11
C GLY A 330 -3.62 6.87 -15.80
N ALA A 331 -2.85 6.80 -14.69
CA ALA A 331 -3.13 7.45 -13.42
C ALA A 331 -2.41 8.81 -13.36
N ASP A 332 -2.85 9.70 -12.47
CA ASP A 332 -2.33 11.08 -12.39
C ASP A 332 -0.96 11.20 -11.71
N GLY A 333 -0.36 10.08 -11.31
CA GLY A 333 0.96 10.04 -10.67
C GLY A 333 1.38 8.62 -10.34
N VAL A 334 2.53 8.49 -9.68
CA VAL A 334 3.02 7.22 -9.10
C VAL A 334 2.33 7.00 -7.76
N SER A 335 1.86 5.79 -7.46
CA SER A 335 1.23 5.48 -6.17
C SER A 335 2.16 5.83 -5.00
N TYR A 336 1.59 6.42 -3.96
CA TYR A 336 2.29 6.69 -2.70
C TYR A 336 2.88 5.41 -2.08
N ILE A 337 2.22 4.26 -2.24
CA ILE A 337 2.71 2.95 -1.79
C ILE A 337 3.97 2.55 -2.58
N THR A 338 3.91 2.68 -3.91
CA THR A 338 5.07 2.43 -4.77
C THR A 338 6.24 3.35 -4.41
N GLN A 339 5.97 4.63 -4.21
CA GLN A 339 6.99 5.62 -3.82
C GLN A 339 7.64 5.27 -2.48
N SER A 340 6.85 4.86 -1.48
CA SER A 340 7.33 4.54 -0.13
C SER A 340 8.18 3.28 -0.07
N VAL A 341 7.83 2.25 -0.84
CA VAL A 341 8.41 0.91 -0.70
C VAL A 341 9.52 0.65 -1.73
N SER A 342 9.42 1.23 -2.93
CA SER A 342 10.30 0.89 -4.06
C SER A 342 11.78 1.17 -3.79
N ALA A 343 12.13 2.30 -3.16
CA ALA A 343 13.51 2.67 -2.85
C ALA A 343 14.15 1.67 -1.88
N VAL A 344 13.43 1.30 -0.81
CA VAL A 344 13.92 0.37 0.22
C VAL A 344 14.05 -1.05 -0.34
N LEU A 345 13.04 -1.50 -1.12
CA LEU A 345 13.10 -2.80 -1.81
C LEU A 345 14.24 -2.89 -2.81
N GLN A 346 14.40 -1.88 -3.66
CA GLN A 346 15.47 -1.84 -4.64
C GLN A 346 16.85 -1.90 -3.97
N LEU A 347 17.03 -1.16 -2.87
CA LEU A 347 18.25 -1.18 -2.07
C LEU A 347 18.54 -2.58 -1.53
N ALA A 348 17.53 -3.28 -0.99
CA ALA A 348 17.67 -4.62 -0.46
C ALA A 348 17.98 -5.66 -1.55
N LEU A 349 17.27 -5.62 -2.68
CA LEU A 349 17.39 -6.62 -3.77
C LEU A 349 18.68 -6.48 -4.57
N THR A 350 19.19 -5.26 -4.73
CA THR A 350 20.42 -5.02 -5.52
C THR A 350 21.68 -5.50 -4.80
N MET A 351 21.60 -5.57 -3.47
CA MET A 351 22.77 -5.87 -2.63
C MET A 351 23.42 -7.21 -2.98
N ASP A 352 22.62 -8.23 -3.27
CA ASP A 352 23.08 -9.59 -3.53
C ASP A 352 23.97 -9.66 -4.77
N TYR A 353 23.68 -8.89 -5.79
CA TYR A 353 24.47 -8.80 -7.02
C TYR A 353 25.82 -8.15 -6.73
N CYS A 354 25.83 -7.09 -5.91
CA CYS A 354 27.05 -6.40 -5.49
C CYS A 354 27.98 -7.30 -4.67
N VAL A 355 27.43 -7.96 -3.65
CA VAL A 355 28.18 -8.88 -2.77
C VAL A 355 28.78 -10.04 -3.60
N THR A 356 28.02 -10.60 -4.52
CA THR A 356 28.48 -11.68 -5.40
C THR A 356 29.64 -11.26 -6.26
N LEU A 357 29.59 -10.09 -6.91
CA LEU A 357 30.69 -9.59 -7.74
C LEU A 357 31.95 -9.30 -6.90
N LEU A 358 31.79 -8.65 -5.72
CA LEU A 358 32.91 -8.33 -4.84
C LEU A 358 33.59 -9.60 -4.30
N HIS A 359 32.83 -10.61 -3.90
CA HIS A 359 33.39 -11.90 -3.45
C HIS A 359 34.17 -12.59 -4.56
N ARG A 360 33.63 -12.65 -5.79
CA ARG A 360 34.36 -13.21 -6.93
C ARG A 360 35.65 -12.45 -7.25
N PHE A 361 35.61 -11.12 -7.19
CA PHE A 361 36.82 -10.30 -7.36
C PHE A 361 37.90 -10.67 -6.34
N LYS A 362 37.54 -10.83 -5.08
CA LYS A 362 38.49 -11.24 -4.01
C LYS A 362 38.99 -12.67 -4.21
N GLU A 363 38.14 -13.60 -4.64
CA GLU A 363 38.55 -14.97 -4.95
C GLU A 363 39.61 -14.98 -6.07
N GLU A 364 39.37 -14.23 -7.16
CA GLU A 364 40.34 -14.16 -8.28
C GLU A 364 41.65 -13.44 -7.89
N LYS A 365 41.54 -12.43 -7.02
CA LYS A 365 42.72 -11.75 -6.47
C LYS A 365 43.58 -12.68 -5.59
N LYS A 366 42.96 -13.55 -4.79
CA LYS A 366 43.66 -14.57 -3.97
C LYS A 366 44.35 -15.63 -4.81
N LYS A 367 43.94 -15.87 -6.08
CA LYS A 367 44.65 -16.71 -7.03
C LYS A 367 45.88 -16.06 -7.65
N GLY A 368 46.23 -14.81 -7.26
CA GLY A 368 47.42 -14.08 -7.70
C GLY A 368 47.25 -13.27 -8.98
N LEU A 369 46.02 -13.08 -9.48
CA LEU A 369 45.77 -12.22 -10.63
C LEU A 369 45.91 -10.73 -10.27
N LYS A 370 46.40 -9.93 -11.25
CA LYS A 370 46.42 -8.47 -11.08
C LYS A 370 44.99 -7.91 -11.01
N SER A 371 44.78 -6.80 -10.33
CA SER A 371 43.46 -6.22 -10.04
C SER A 371 42.55 -6.09 -11.27
N ASN A 372 43.06 -5.55 -12.36
CA ASN A 372 42.26 -5.41 -13.60
C ASN A 372 41.91 -6.78 -14.21
N GLU A 373 42.83 -7.74 -14.18
CA GLU A 373 42.58 -9.09 -14.70
C GLU A 373 41.62 -9.87 -13.80
N ALA A 374 41.80 -9.74 -12.47
CA ALA A 374 40.92 -10.31 -11.48
C ALA A 374 39.49 -9.77 -11.63
N MET A 375 39.32 -8.47 -11.89
CA MET A 375 37.98 -7.88 -12.13
C MET A 375 37.35 -8.38 -13.45
N VAL A 376 38.14 -8.51 -14.53
CA VAL A 376 37.64 -9.06 -15.80
C VAL A 376 37.16 -10.49 -15.63
N GLU A 377 37.91 -11.34 -14.90
CA GLU A 377 37.52 -12.72 -14.66
C GLU A 377 36.32 -12.81 -13.71
N ALA A 378 36.32 -12.01 -12.63
CA ALA A 378 35.21 -11.94 -11.69
C ALA A 378 33.91 -11.54 -12.38
N LEU A 379 33.92 -10.47 -13.19
CA LEU A 379 32.75 -10.01 -13.91
C LEU A 379 32.26 -11.05 -14.95
N SER A 380 33.23 -11.69 -15.68
CA SER A 380 32.89 -12.72 -16.67
C SER A 380 32.27 -13.96 -16.04
N SER A 381 32.74 -14.40 -14.88
CA SER A 381 32.25 -15.59 -14.16
C SER A 381 30.94 -15.32 -13.39
N SER A 382 30.78 -14.12 -12.81
CA SER A 382 29.58 -13.75 -12.07
C SER A 382 28.38 -13.37 -12.97
N PHE A 383 28.64 -12.96 -14.19
CA PHE A 383 27.62 -12.45 -15.12
C PHE A 383 26.44 -13.42 -15.29
N LYS A 384 26.71 -14.72 -15.45
CA LYS A 384 25.66 -15.72 -15.61
C LYS A 384 24.78 -15.82 -14.37
N ALA A 385 25.38 -15.86 -13.19
CA ALA A 385 24.67 -15.96 -11.91
C ALA A 385 23.82 -14.70 -11.67
N ILE A 386 24.45 -13.50 -11.79
CA ILE A 386 23.75 -12.22 -11.62
C ILE A 386 22.60 -12.08 -12.60
N SER A 387 22.83 -12.36 -13.89
CA SER A 387 21.78 -12.23 -14.92
C SER A 387 20.63 -13.24 -14.72
N SER A 388 20.91 -14.47 -14.30
CA SER A 388 19.83 -15.45 -14.08
C SER A 388 18.96 -15.08 -12.86
N ALA A 389 19.59 -14.64 -11.78
CA ALA A 389 18.89 -14.17 -10.59
C ALA A 389 18.03 -12.94 -10.90
N SER A 390 18.63 -11.92 -11.50
CA SER A 390 17.90 -10.69 -11.83
C SER A 390 16.78 -10.86 -12.86
N ILE A 391 16.89 -11.78 -13.81
CA ILE A 391 15.80 -12.09 -14.76
C ILE A 391 14.61 -12.72 -14.03
N THR A 392 14.83 -13.57 -13.02
CA THR A 392 13.72 -14.12 -12.20
C THR A 392 13.02 -13.04 -11.40
N THR A 393 13.77 -12.11 -10.81
CA THR A 393 13.21 -10.97 -10.07
C THR A 393 12.43 -10.03 -11.00
N VAL A 394 12.98 -9.68 -12.17
CA VAL A 394 12.29 -8.90 -13.21
C VAL A 394 10.99 -9.57 -13.64
N ALA A 395 11.00 -10.90 -13.86
CA ALA A 395 9.81 -11.64 -14.27
C ALA A 395 8.71 -11.63 -13.21
N SER A 396 9.07 -11.70 -11.93
CA SER A 396 8.10 -11.58 -10.86
C SER A 396 7.44 -10.20 -10.82
N PHE A 397 8.19 -9.13 -11.09
CA PHE A 397 7.63 -7.78 -11.18
C PHE A 397 6.81 -7.57 -12.46
N VAL A 398 7.22 -8.19 -13.57
CA VAL A 398 6.41 -8.21 -14.81
C VAL A 398 5.08 -8.94 -14.56
N ALA A 399 5.05 -9.96 -13.71
CA ALA A 399 3.80 -10.64 -13.37
C ALA A 399 2.79 -9.73 -12.69
N LEU A 400 3.22 -8.77 -11.86
CA LEU A 400 2.34 -7.74 -11.26
C LEU A 400 1.66 -6.87 -12.32
N MET A 401 2.31 -6.64 -13.45
CA MET A 401 1.76 -5.80 -14.52
C MET A 401 0.55 -6.43 -15.24
N PHE A 402 0.24 -7.71 -14.99
CA PHE A 402 -0.95 -8.39 -15.52
C PHE A 402 -2.21 -8.19 -14.67
N MET A 403 -2.12 -7.45 -13.57
CA MET A 403 -3.28 -7.09 -12.76
C MET A 403 -4.25 -6.19 -13.53
N LYS A 404 -5.54 -6.39 -13.30
CA LYS A 404 -6.58 -5.45 -13.74
C LYS A 404 -6.53 -4.17 -12.90
N PHE A 405 -6.30 -4.30 -11.60
CA PHE A 405 -6.07 -3.16 -10.73
C PHE A 405 -4.71 -2.53 -11.07
N LYS A 406 -4.73 -1.32 -11.60
CA LYS A 406 -3.55 -0.68 -12.23
C LYS A 406 -2.40 -0.38 -11.28
N LEU A 407 -2.63 -0.43 -9.97
CA LEU A 407 -1.57 -0.33 -8.97
C LEU A 407 -0.50 -1.43 -9.17
N GLY A 408 -0.92 -2.64 -9.61
CA GLY A 408 0.02 -3.69 -9.98
C GLY A 408 0.91 -3.33 -11.16
N LEU A 409 0.36 -2.64 -12.16
CA LEU A 409 1.12 -2.11 -13.29
C LEU A 409 2.12 -1.03 -12.82
N ASP A 410 1.68 -0.12 -11.94
CA ASP A 410 2.50 0.95 -11.37
C ASP A 410 3.70 0.37 -10.61
N MET A 411 3.45 -0.41 -9.58
CA MET A 411 4.51 -1.01 -8.75
C MET A 411 5.37 -2.01 -9.54
N GLY A 412 4.74 -2.84 -10.37
CA GLY A 412 5.44 -3.80 -11.21
C GLY A 412 6.44 -3.13 -12.16
N PHE A 413 6.04 -2.04 -12.82
CA PHE A 413 6.90 -1.27 -13.70
C PHE A 413 8.05 -0.59 -12.96
N VAL A 414 7.76 0.10 -11.85
CA VAL A 414 8.79 0.81 -11.07
C VAL A 414 9.83 -0.15 -10.49
N LEU A 415 9.41 -1.30 -9.95
CA LEU A 415 10.32 -2.31 -9.39
C LEU A 415 11.10 -3.04 -10.50
N MET A 416 10.47 -3.38 -11.63
CA MET A 416 11.13 -3.96 -12.80
C MET A 416 12.21 -3.00 -13.33
N LYS A 417 11.86 -1.74 -13.58
CA LYS A 417 12.78 -0.69 -14.05
C LYS A 417 13.91 -0.50 -13.03
N GLY A 418 13.60 -0.42 -11.74
CA GLY A 418 14.58 -0.31 -10.66
C GLY A 418 15.57 -1.48 -10.66
N THR A 419 15.09 -2.70 -10.83
CA THR A 419 15.96 -3.89 -10.91
C THR A 419 16.87 -3.84 -12.14
N ILE A 420 16.36 -3.45 -13.31
CA ILE A 420 17.16 -3.31 -14.53
C ILE A 420 18.25 -2.25 -14.34
N LEU A 421 17.91 -1.08 -13.79
CA LEU A 421 18.88 -0.02 -13.50
C LEU A 421 19.94 -0.49 -12.50
N SER A 422 19.54 -1.27 -11.50
CA SER A 422 20.44 -1.87 -10.53
C SER A 422 21.46 -2.80 -11.18
N ILE A 423 21.00 -3.69 -12.06
CA ILE A 423 21.90 -4.60 -12.81
C ILE A 423 22.90 -3.81 -13.65
N LEU A 424 22.42 -2.76 -14.32
CA LEU A 424 23.30 -1.89 -15.11
C LEU A 424 24.36 -1.22 -14.22
N CYS A 425 23.97 -0.70 -13.06
CA CYS A 425 24.93 -0.13 -12.10
C CYS A 425 25.92 -1.17 -11.57
N VAL A 426 25.47 -2.40 -11.26
CA VAL A 426 26.36 -3.47 -10.77
C VAL A 426 27.32 -3.94 -11.86
N ILE A 427 26.89 -4.09 -13.09
CA ILE A 427 27.75 -4.58 -14.19
C ILE A 427 28.74 -3.50 -14.67
N PHE A 428 28.30 -2.25 -14.79
CA PHE A 428 29.09 -1.19 -15.39
C PHE A 428 29.78 -0.29 -14.35
N LEU A 429 29.06 0.20 -13.34
CA LEU A 429 29.59 1.17 -12.39
C LEU A 429 30.39 0.52 -11.26
N MET A 430 29.93 -0.58 -10.69
CA MET A 430 30.55 -1.22 -9.54
C MET A 430 32.00 -1.65 -9.78
N PRO A 431 32.40 -2.22 -10.93
CA PRO A 431 33.80 -2.55 -11.20
C PRO A 431 34.73 -1.33 -11.11
N ALA A 432 34.26 -0.15 -11.56
CA ALA A 432 35.02 1.08 -11.45
C ALA A 432 35.18 1.50 -10.00
N VAL A 433 34.09 1.48 -9.21
CA VAL A 433 34.10 1.83 -7.78
C VAL A 433 35.08 0.93 -7.01
N ILE A 434 34.98 -0.40 -7.18
CA ILE A 434 35.87 -1.36 -6.51
C ILE A 434 37.34 -1.09 -6.88
N LEU A 435 37.65 -0.91 -8.17
CA LEU A 435 39.03 -0.69 -8.61
C LEU A 435 39.60 0.64 -8.14
N TYR A 436 38.81 1.70 -8.01
CA TYR A 436 39.25 2.96 -7.45
C TYR A 436 39.43 2.90 -5.92
N MET A 437 38.60 2.13 -5.22
CA MET A 437 38.63 1.98 -3.77
C MET A 437 39.53 0.82 -3.30
N GLU A 438 40.13 0.04 -4.20
CA GLU A 438 40.88 -1.19 -3.87
C GLU A 438 41.91 -1.00 -2.76
N LYS A 439 42.79 0.01 -2.89
CA LYS A 439 43.82 0.28 -1.89
C LYS A 439 43.25 0.61 -0.51
N LEU A 440 42.09 1.25 -0.47
CA LEU A 440 41.38 1.57 0.78
C LEU A 440 40.71 0.33 1.37
N LEU A 441 40.13 -0.54 0.53
CA LEU A 441 39.50 -1.80 0.91
C LEU A 441 40.55 -2.74 1.55
N ASP A 442 41.71 -2.90 0.91
CA ASP A 442 42.79 -3.74 1.42
C ASP A 442 43.36 -3.19 2.76
N LYS A 443 43.45 -1.85 2.94
CA LYS A 443 43.94 -1.22 4.15
C LYS A 443 43.01 -1.38 5.35
N THR A 444 41.71 -1.57 5.11
CA THR A 444 40.69 -1.60 6.17
C THR A 444 40.15 -3.03 6.40
N GLU A 445 40.88 -4.07 6.00
CA GLU A 445 40.51 -5.45 6.23
C GLU A 445 40.39 -5.79 7.72
N HIS A 446 39.36 -6.55 8.08
CA HIS A 446 39.11 -7.07 9.43
C HIS A 446 38.68 -8.54 9.43
N LYS A 447 38.81 -9.17 10.60
CA LYS A 447 38.32 -10.57 10.77
C LYS A 447 36.81 -10.59 10.79
N THR A 448 36.25 -11.43 9.96
CA THR A 448 34.81 -11.62 9.87
C THR A 448 34.28 -12.67 10.82
N PHE A 449 33.00 -12.58 11.14
CA PHE A 449 32.30 -13.60 11.90
C PHE A 449 32.16 -14.88 11.04
N ASN A 450 32.82 -15.94 11.45
CA ASN A 450 32.79 -17.25 10.76
C ASN A 450 31.95 -18.24 11.56
N LEU A 451 30.72 -18.55 11.07
CA LEU A 451 29.94 -19.66 11.60
C LEU A 451 30.44 -20.97 11.00
N SER A 452 30.80 -21.92 11.86
CA SER A 452 31.12 -23.26 11.40
C SER A 452 29.86 -24.03 11.08
N TRP A 453 29.54 -24.14 9.78
CA TRP A 453 28.35 -24.86 9.27
C TRP A 453 28.51 -26.38 9.27
N ARG A 454 29.70 -26.92 9.62
CA ARG A 454 30.02 -28.34 9.53
C ARG A 454 29.12 -29.20 10.44
N LYS A 455 28.84 -28.76 11.68
CA LYS A 455 27.94 -29.53 12.59
C LYS A 455 26.49 -29.44 12.13
N PHE A 456 26.03 -28.26 11.68
CA PHE A 456 24.66 -28.04 11.19
C PHE A 456 24.39 -28.86 9.93
N SER A 457 25.29 -28.84 8.93
CA SER A 457 25.13 -29.59 7.68
C SER A 457 25.10 -31.09 7.89
N LYS A 458 25.90 -31.62 8.86
CA LYS A 458 25.83 -33.08 9.26
C LYS A 458 24.44 -33.40 9.84
N GLY A 459 23.88 -32.53 10.68
CA GLY A 459 22.52 -32.69 11.24
C GLY A 459 21.45 -32.74 10.16
N LEU A 460 21.50 -31.79 9.20
CA LEU A 460 20.57 -31.73 8.08
C LEU A 460 20.57 -32.98 7.21
N VAL A 461 21.75 -33.51 6.87
CA VAL A 461 21.86 -34.74 6.09
C VAL A 461 21.27 -35.93 6.83
N LYS A 462 21.43 -36.00 8.18
CA LYS A 462 20.86 -37.05 9.01
C LYS A 462 19.33 -36.99 9.08
N SER A 463 18.72 -35.77 9.12
CA SER A 463 17.29 -35.57 9.25
C SER A 463 16.52 -35.57 7.91
N ARG A 464 17.17 -35.89 6.79
CA ARG A 464 16.66 -35.75 5.40
C ARG A 464 15.29 -36.39 5.09
N PHE A 465 14.81 -37.31 5.88
CA PHE A 465 13.52 -37.98 5.69
C PHE A 465 12.41 -37.34 6.56
N TYR A 466 12.75 -36.86 7.75
CA TYR A 466 11.76 -36.38 8.71
C TYR A 466 11.41 -34.88 8.51
N VAL A 467 12.42 -34.05 8.31
CA VAL A 467 12.23 -32.58 8.25
C VAL A 467 11.44 -32.16 7.04
N PRO A 468 11.66 -32.67 5.80
CA PRO A 468 10.78 -32.30 4.68
C PRO A 468 9.32 -32.67 4.92
N PHE A 469 9.07 -33.83 5.56
CA PHE A 469 7.71 -34.25 5.88
C PHE A 469 7.04 -33.29 6.89
N ILE A 470 7.77 -32.89 7.93
CA ILE A 470 7.26 -31.93 8.93
C ILE A 470 6.98 -30.58 8.30
N ILE A 471 7.91 -30.06 7.47
CA ILE A 471 7.73 -28.75 6.83
C ILE A 471 6.56 -28.78 5.84
N ILE A 472 6.40 -29.83 5.05
CA ILE A 472 5.25 -29.97 4.14
C ILE A 472 3.93 -30.06 4.94
N ALA A 473 3.94 -30.76 6.09
CA ALA A 473 2.79 -30.81 6.99
C ALA A 473 2.43 -29.44 7.60
N ILE A 474 3.36 -28.50 7.68
CA ILE A 474 3.11 -27.09 8.06
C ILE A 474 2.61 -26.28 6.86
N ILE A 475 3.21 -26.47 5.66
CA ILE A 475 2.82 -25.71 4.46
C ILE A 475 1.36 -25.98 4.08
N VAL A 476 0.92 -27.26 4.11
CA VAL A 476 -0.42 -27.63 3.63
C VAL A 476 -1.55 -26.90 4.38
N PRO A 477 -1.60 -26.85 5.72
CA PRO A 477 -2.57 -26.02 6.42
C PRO A 477 -2.44 -24.54 6.10
N CYS A 478 -1.22 -24.00 5.97
CA CYS A 478 -0.99 -22.58 5.69
C CYS A 478 -1.54 -22.14 4.33
N ILE A 479 -1.63 -23.04 3.33
CA ILE A 479 -2.28 -22.76 2.03
C ILE A 479 -3.76 -22.39 2.23
N PHE A 480 -4.46 -23.02 3.17
CA PHE A 480 -5.86 -22.73 3.47
C PHE A 480 -5.99 -21.56 4.43
N LEU A 481 -5.14 -21.46 5.45
CA LEU A 481 -5.21 -20.44 6.47
C LEU A 481 -4.95 -19.02 5.94
N GLN A 482 -4.10 -18.88 4.93
CA GLN A 482 -3.85 -17.57 4.30
C GLN A 482 -5.11 -16.93 3.70
N GLY A 483 -6.06 -17.75 3.20
CA GLY A 483 -7.33 -17.27 2.64
C GLY A 483 -8.37 -16.87 3.71
N GLN A 484 -8.08 -17.12 4.99
CA GLN A 484 -8.94 -16.74 6.12
C GLN A 484 -8.52 -15.42 6.79
N ASN A 485 -7.54 -14.72 6.22
CA ASN A 485 -7.15 -13.40 6.71
C ASN A 485 -8.30 -12.41 6.56
N PHE A 486 -8.41 -11.49 7.51
CA PHE A 486 -9.36 -10.38 7.44
C PHE A 486 -8.76 -9.26 6.60
N PHE A 487 -9.27 -9.12 5.36
CA PHE A 487 -8.79 -8.11 4.43
C PHE A 487 -9.63 -6.84 4.51
N VAL A 488 -8.95 -5.69 4.46
CA VAL A 488 -9.55 -4.36 4.39
C VAL A 488 -9.13 -3.68 3.09
N TYR A 489 -10.10 -3.01 2.43
CA TYR A 489 -9.98 -2.51 1.06
C TYR A 489 -10.15 -1.00 0.97
N GLY A 490 -10.73 -0.35 1.96
CA GLY A 490 -11.04 1.08 1.96
C GLY A 490 -9.79 1.97 2.09
N PRO A 491 -9.88 3.24 1.66
CA PRO A 491 -8.78 4.20 1.77
C PRO A 491 -8.39 4.48 3.22
N GLU A 492 -9.31 4.44 4.16
CA GLU A 492 -9.00 4.55 5.58
C GLU A 492 -8.08 3.46 6.09
N ALA A 493 -8.36 2.22 5.68
CA ALA A 493 -7.55 1.08 6.06
C ALA A 493 -6.14 1.15 5.48
N SER A 494 -5.95 1.82 4.34
CA SER A 494 -4.65 1.97 3.68
C SER A 494 -3.86 3.18 4.14
N MET A 495 -4.54 4.31 4.42
CA MET A 495 -3.93 5.61 4.70
C MET A 495 -4.15 6.14 6.12
N GLY A 496 -5.35 5.84 6.73
CA GLY A 496 -5.73 6.35 8.04
C GLY A 496 -5.35 5.41 9.15
N GLY A 497 -4.32 5.24 9.76
CA GLY A 497 -4.12 4.36 10.94
C GLY A 497 -5.03 4.77 12.10
N THR A 498 -5.39 3.84 12.96
CA THR A 498 -6.20 4.07 14.17
C THR A 498 -5.60 5.08 15.17
N GLU A 499 -4.34 5.45 14.99
CA GLU A 499 -3.60 6.44 15.81
C GLU A 499 -3.34 7.73 15.00
N SER A 500 -4.05 7.98 13.89
CA SER A 500 -3.89 9.20 13.10
C SER A 500 -4.81 10.31 13.62
N GLU A 501 -4.43 11.57 13.44
CA GLU A 501 -5.24 12.75 13.78
C GLU A 501 -6.62 12.69 13.10
N ILE A 502 -6.69 12.21 11.85
CA ILE A 502 -7.97 12.05 11.15
C ILE A 502 -8.86 10.98 11.79
N ALA A 503 -8.29 9.93 12.34
CA ALA A 503 -9.08 8.91 13.05
C ALA A 503 -9.68 9.49 14.33
N GLU A 504 -8.94 10.32 15.07
CA GLU A 504 -9.44 11.06 16.22
C GLU A 504 -10.52 12.07 15.81
N ASP A 505 -10.29 12.85 14.74
CA ASP A 505 -11.26 13.81 14.20
C ASP A 505 -12.56 13.13 13.77
N ARG A 506 -12.45 11.96 13.17
CA ARG A 506 -13.60 11.16 12.75
C ARG A 506 -14.37 10.62 13.96
N GLU A 507 -13.68 10.04 14.95
CA GLU A 507 -14.31 9.53 16.15
C GLU A 507 -15.06 10.67 16.90
N ASP A 508 -14.43 11.84 17.04
CA ASP A 508 -15.06 13.02 17.63
C ASP A 508 -16.34 13.43 16.86
N MET A 509 -16.30 13.39 15.53
CA MET A 509 -17.42 13.75 14.66
C MET A 509 -18.54 12.69 14.72
N GLU A 510 -18.21 11.40 14.66
CA GLU A 510 -19.19 10.30 14.72
C GLU A 510 -19.93 10.25 16.06
N ILE A 511 -19.27 10.61 17.15
CA ILE A 511 -19.88 10.68 18.48
C ILE A 511 -21.04 11.69 18.50
N VAL A 512 -20.94 12.77 17.72
CA VAL A 512 -21.89 13.90 17.72
C VAL A 512 -22.93 13.76 16.63
N PHE A 513 -22.48 13.56 15.38
CA PHE A 513 -23.33 13.60 14.17
C PHE A 513 -23.63 12.21 13.58
N GLY A 514 -23.13 11.12 14.21
CA GLY A 514 -23.28 9.77 13.68
C GLY A 514 -22.31 9.50 12.53
N LYS A 515 -22.45 8.34 11.91
CA LYS A 515 -21.58 7.89 10.83
C LYS A 515 -21.76 8.72 9.58
N GLN A 516 -20.66 9.17 9.00
CA GLN A 516 -20.64 10.06 7.82
C GLN A 516 -20.38 9.28 6.51
N ASN A 517 -20.89 8.06 6.39
CA ASN A 517 -20.75 7.25 5.18
C ASN A 517 -21.76 7.68 4.12
N GLN A 518 -21.27 8.35 3.08
CA GLN A 518 -22.07 8.91 2.01
C GLN A 518 -21.92 8.11 0.71
N LEU A 519 -23.03 7.79 0.08
CA LEU A 519 -23.10 7.30 -1.29
C LEU A 519 -23.87 8.28 -2.17
N ILE A 520 -23.47 8.35 -3.44
CA ILE A 520 -24.09 9.19 -4.46
C ILE A 520 -24.55 8.29 -5.60
N MET A 521 -25.80 8.36 -5.97
CA MET A 521 -26.27 7.79 -7.24
C MET A 521 -26.33 8.92 -8.25
N LEU A 522 -25.53 8.83 -9.30
CA LEU A 522 -25.47 9.76 -10.42
C LEU A 522 -26.36 9.22 -11.55
N LEU A 523 -27.31 10.02 -11.99
CA LEU A 523 -28.29 9.64 -13.00
C LEU A 523 -28.34 10.71 -14.11
N PRO A 524 -28.43 10.33 -15.39
CA PRO A 524 -28.79 11.28 -16.44
C PRO A 524 -30.07 12.05 -16.10
N ILE A 525 -30.17 13.32 -16.52
CA ILE A 525 -31.27 14.22 -16.14
C ILE A 525 -32.66 13.69 -16.55
N GLU A 526 -32.73 12.85 -17.60
CA GLU A 526 -33.95 12.25 -18.08
C GLU A 526 -34.65 11.39 -17.01
N TYR A 527 -33.89 10.82 -16.05
CA TYR A 527 -34.47 10.09 -14.92
C TYR A 527 -35.26 11.01 -13.99
N TYR A 528 -34.76 12.24 -13.78
CA TYR A 528 -35.47 13.27 -13.04
C TYR A 528 -36.68 13.77 -13.80
N GLU A 529 -36.52 14.16 -15.09
CA GLU A 529 -37.58 14.75 -15.91
C GLU A 529 -38.80 13.80 -16.12
N ASN A 530 -38.52 12.49 -16.17
CA ASN A 530 -39.58 11.47 -16.35
C ASN A 530 -40.10 10.90 -15.00
N GLY A 531 -39.66 11.45 -13.87
CA GLY A 531 -40.12 11.05 -12.52
C GLY A 531 -39.58 9.74 -12.00
N VAL A 532 -38.67 9.07 -12.72
CA VAL A 532 -38.08 7.79 -12.33
C VAL A 532 -37.11 7.99 -11.13
N GLU A 533 -36.39 9.11 -11.06
CA GLU A 533 -35.53 9.46 -9.92
C GLU A 533 -36.32 9.44 -8.60
N LEU A 534 -37.56 9.97 -8.58
CA LEU A 534 -38.40 9.98 -7.39
C LEU A 534 -38.81 8.55 -6.96
N GLU A 535 -39.08 7.68 -7.92
CA GLU A 535 -39.41 6.27 -7.64
C GLU A 535 -38.19 5.55 -7.05
N ILE A 536 -37.00 5.75 -7.62
CA ILE A 536 -35.72 5.21 -7.10
C ILE A 536 -35.51 5.71 -5.67
N THR A 537 -35.63 7.01 -5.45
CA THR A 537 -35.43 7.63 -4.13
C THR A 537 -36.36 7.06 -3.06
N LYS A 538 -37.62 6.85 -3.39
CA LYS A 538 -38.61 6.23 -2.48
C LYS A 538 -38.35 4.75 -2.21
N GLU A 539 -37.76 4.03 -3.17
CA GLU A 539 -37.38 2.63 -2.96
C GLU A 539 -36.12 2.54 -2.07
N LEU A 540 -35.15 3.42 -2.29
CA LEU A 540 -33.94 3.53 -1.46
C LEU A 540 -34.27 3.88 0.00
N GLN A 541 -35.24 4.75 0.26
CA GLN A 541 -35.68 5.10 1.62
C GLN A 541 -36.26 3.90 2.41
N LYS A 542 -36.63 2.81 1.76
CA LYS A 542 -37.18 1.60 2.40
C LYS A 542 -36.08 0.63 2.84
N ILE A 543 -34.85 0.83 2.38
CA ILE A 543 -33.73 -0.05 2.67
C ILE A 543 -33.24 0.21 4.11
N ASP A 544 -33.21 -0.82 4.89
CA ASP A 544 -32.69 -0.75 6.29
C ASP A 544 -31.18 -0.47 6.27
N GLY A 545 -30.75 0.51 7.07
CA GLY A 545 -29.35 0.97 7.09
C GLY A 545 -29.09 2.24 6.27
N ILE A 546 -30.06 2.76 5.51
CA ILE A 546 -30.01 4.11 4.94
C ILE A 546 -30.64 5.09 5.94
N ALA A 547 -29.83 5.99 6.50
CA ALA A 547 -30.32 6.99 7.46
C ALA A 547 -31.14 8.08 6.78
N THR A 548 -30.65 8.58 5.63
CA THR A 548 -31.30 9.67 4.90
C THR A 548 -31.00 9.56 3.41
N VAL A 549 -32.00 9.85 2.58
CA VAL A 549 -31.86 10.01 1.11
C VAL A 549 -32.25 11.42 0.75
N GLN A 550 -31.44 12.10 -0.04
CA GLN A 550 -31.67 13.47 -0.54
C GLN A 550 -31.59 13.46 -2.07
N SER A 551 -32.59 14.05 -2.72
CA SER A 551 -32.60 14.25 -4.16
C SER A 551 -33.42 15.49 -4.48
N TYR A 552 -33.18 16.09 -5.64
CA TYR A 552 -33.98 17.24 -6.07
C TYR A 552 -35.43 16.88 -6.28
N SER A 553 -35.72 15.70 -6.83
CA SER A 553 -37.08 15.19 -7.01
C SER A 553 -37.85 15.02 -5.69
N LEU A 554 -37.19 14.63 -4.62
CA LEU A 554 -37.81 14.54 -3.30
C LEU A 554 -38.16 15.91 -2.71
N PHE A 555 -37.28 16.88 -2.90
CA PHE A 555 -37.52 18.27 -2.47
C PHE A 555 -38.65 18.91 -3.30
N ALA A 556 -38.72 18.59 -4.60
CA ALA A 556 -39.82 19.04 -5.47
C ALA A 556 -41.17 18.46 -5.04
N GLU A 557 -41.20 17.15 -4.70
CA GLU A 557 -42.41 16.51 -4.17
C GLU A 557 -42.90 17.12 -2.86
N GLN A 558 -41.96 17.52 -2.00
CA GLN A 558 -42.28 18.19 -0.72
C GLN A 558 -42.69 19.65 -0.89
N GLY A 559 -42.58 20.22 -2.11
CA GLY A 559 -42.93 21.60 -2.42
C GLY A 559 -41.96 22.65 -1.87
N VAL A 560 -40.76 22.23 -1.46
CA VAL A 560 -39.69 23.11 -0.94
C VAL A 560 -38.70 23.55 -2.00
N GLU A 561 -38.84 23.07 -3.23
CA GLU A 561 -37.92 23.38 -4.36
C GLU A 561 -37.76 24.88 -4.60
N SER A 562 -38.87 25.64 -4.50
CA SER A 562 -38.90 27.09 -4.72
C SER A 562 -38.22 27.88 -3.59
N MET A 563 -37.83 27.21 -2.50
CA MET A 563 -37.13 27.81 -1.36
C MET A 563 -35.68 27.40 -1.28
N MET A 564 -35.23 26.52 -2.18
CA MET A 564 -33.84 26.07 -2.18
C MET A 564 -32.94 27.05 -2.89
N PRO A 565 -31.84 27.48 -2.27
CA PRO A 565 -30.86 28.36 -2.93
C PRO A 565 -30.32 27.69 -4.20
N GLU A 566 -30.12 28.52 -5.25
CA GLU A 566 -29.52 28.07 -6.52
C GLU A 566 -28.20 27.30 -6.27
N LYS A 567 -27.40 27.76 -5.30
CA LYS A 567 -26.17 27.16 -4.83
C LYS A 567 -26.39 25.72 -4.32
N PHE A 568 -27.54 25.47 -3.70
CA PHE A 568 -27.92 24.14 -3.19
C PHE A 568 -28.51 23.26 -4.31
N ILE A 569 -29.30 23.82 -5.21
CA ILE A 569 -29.84 23.11 -6.38
C ILE A 569 -28.71 22.57 -7.26
N LYS A 570 -27.68 23.38 -7.50
CA LYS A 570 -26.49 22.99 -8.27
C LYS A 570 -25.70 21.81 -7.66
N GLN A 571 -25.98 21.44 -6.42
CA GLN A 571 -25.41 20.22 -5.84
C GLN A 571 -26.15 18.95 -6.27
N PHE A 572 -27.40 19.07 -6.70
CA PHE A 572 -28.21 17.95 -7.12
C PHE A 572 -28.41 17.87 -8.63
N LEU A 573 -28.38 19.01 -9.32
CA LEU A 573 -28.55 19.11 -10.76
C LEU A 573 -27.36 19.86 -11.36
N ALA A 574 -26.69 19.23 -12.30
CA ALA A 574 -25.56 19.83 -13.02
C ALA A 574 -25.77 19.80 -14.52
N HIS A 575 -25.20 20.82 -15.18
CA HIS A 575 -25.17 20.97 -16.63
C HIS A 575 -23.71 21.00 -17.07
N GLY A 576 -23.27 19.97 -17.79
CA GLY A 576 -21.91 19.85 -18.27
C GLY A 576 -21.54 20.80 -19.40
N GLU A 577 -20.26 21.09 -19.55
CA GLU A 577 -19.74 21.89 -20.66
C GLU A 577 -19.96 21.24 -22.03
N ASP A 578 -20.07 19.92 -22.08
CA ASP A 578 -20.33 19.11 -23.29
C ASP A 578 -21.81 18.99 -23.63
N GLY A 579 -22.71 19.56 -22.80
CA GLY A 579 -24.15 19.51 -22.94
C GLY A 579 -24.81 18.27 -22.34
N SER A 580 -24.08 17.46 -21.57
CA SER A 580 -24.63 16.43 -20.71
C SER A 580 -25.23 17.06 -19.46
N GLU A 581 -26.27 16.42 -18.94
CA GLU A 581 -26.99 16.90 -17.76
C GLU A 581 -27.20 15.70 -16.83
N TYR A 582 -26.84 15.87 -15.56
CA TYR A 582 -26.97 14.82 -14.54
C TYR A 582 -27.69 15.33 -13.30
N SER A 583 -28.46 14.42 -12.71
CA SER A 583 -28.97 14.55 -11.35
C SER A 583 -28.24 13.60 -10.41
N ARG A 584 -28.16 13.97 -9.14
CA ARG A 584 -27.60 13.09 -8.12
C ARG A 584 -28.54 12.89 -6.93
N VAL A 585 -28.63 11.64 -6.51
CA VAL A 585 -29.30 11.21 -5.29
C VAL A 585 -28.22 10.93 -4.26
N VAL A 586 -28.26 11.63 -3.13
CA VAL A 586 -27.28 11.50 -2.04
C VAL A 586 -27.89 10.64 -0.94
N MET A 587 -27.18 9.60 -0.52
CA MET A 587 -27.59 8.68 0.54
C MET A 587 -26.59 8.72 1.68
N PHE A 588 -27.08 8.86 2.90
CA PHE A 588 -26.28 8.75 4.13
C PHE A 588 -26.58 7.40 4.77
N LEU A 589 -25.52 6.59 4.96
CA LEU A 589 -25.66 5.25 5.52
C LEU A 589 -25.35 5.27 7.02
N ASP A 590 -26.18 4.60 7.83
CA ASP A 590 -25.87 4.32 9.25
C ASP A 590 -25.00 3.06 9.35
N ALA A 591 -23.88 3.06 8.67
CA ALA A 591 -22.94 1.96 8.58
C ALA A 591 -21.51 2.49 8.47
N GLU A 592 -20.53 1.71 8.91
CA GLU A 592 -19.12 2.00 8.68
C GLU A 592 -18.82 1.99 7.18
N GLU A 593 -17.78 2.71 6.74
CA GLU A 593 -17.41 2.74 5.33
C GLU A 593 -17.04 1.36 4.79
N GLU A 594 -16.48 0.49 5.63
CA GLU A 594 -16.13 -0.88 5.27
C GLU A 594 -16.53 -1.89 6.35
N SER A 595 -17.52 -2.72 6.05
CA SER A 595 -17.92 -3.89 6.83
C SER A 595 -18.63 -4.92 5.92
N ASP A 596 -18.87 -6.13 6.42
CA ASP A 596 -19.67 -7.11 5.68
C ASP A 596 -21.13 -6.66 5.55
N SER A 597 -21.69 -5.98 6.56
CA SER A 597 -23.02 -5.37 6.51
C SER A 597 -23.09 -4.25 5.47
N THR A 598 -22.09 -3.36 5.45
CA THR A 598 -21.99 -2.30 4.44
C THR A 598 -21.85 -2.87 3.03
N THR A 599 -21.04 -3.91 2.87
CA THR A 599 -20.91 -4.61 1.57
C THR A 599 -22.26 -5.17 1.09
N ALA A 600 -23.06 -5.74 1.99
CA ALA A 600 -24.41 -6.24 1.65
C ALA A 600 -25.36 -5.09 1.31
N LEU A 601 -25.34 -4.01 2.09
CA LEU A 601 -26.16 -2.82 1.88
C LEU A 601 -25.84 -2.13 0.53
N VAL A 602 -24.56 -1.95 0.20
CA VAL A 602 -24.14 -1.38 -1.09
C VAL A 602 -24.63 -2.25 -2.26
N LYS A 603 -24.55 -3.58 -2.14
CA LYS A 603 -25.09 -4.50 -3.16
C LYS A 603 -26.61 -4.41 -3.31
N GLU A 604 -27.33 -4.20 -2.22
CA GLU A 604 -28.77 -3.98 -2.26
C GLU A 604 -29.10 -2.66 -2.97
N ILE A 605 -28.40 -1.58 -2.66
CA ILE A 605 -28.51 -0.29 -3.35
C ILE A 605 -28.20 -0.44 -4.85
N GLN A 606 -27.10 -1.12 -5.20
CA GLN A 606 -26.75 -1.39 -6.60
C GLN A 606 -27.83 -2.22 -7.31
N ALA A 607 -28.42 -3.21 -6.65
CA ALA A 607 -29.50 -4.02 -7.26
C ALA A 607 -30.76 -3.19 -7.54
N VAL A 608 -31.09 -2.21 -6.68
CA VAL A 608 -32.17 -1.24 -6.96
C VAL A 608 -31.80 -0.38 -8.15
N ALA A 609 -30.59 0.18 -8.18
CA ALA A 609 -30.10 0.97 -9.32
C ALA A 609 -30.16 0.16 -10.63
N ASP A 610 -29.55 -1.02 -10.65
CA ASP A 610 -29.49 -1.88 -11.86
C ASP A 610 -30.88 -2.22 -12.41
N LYS A 611 -31.86 -2.46 -11.52
CA LYS A 611 -33.23 -2.71 -11.91
C LYS A 611 -33.85 -1.54 -12.70
N TYR A 612 -33.76 -0.33 -12.12
CA TYR A 612 -34.34 0.85 -12.76
C TYR A 612 -33.56 1.31 -13.99
N LEU A 613 -32.23 1.14 -13.99
CA LEU A 613 -31.37 1.42 -15.14
C LEU A 613 -31.64 0.45 -16.30
N ALA A 614 -31.90 -0.83 -16.02
CA ALA A 614 -32.25 -1.81 -17.05
C ALA A 614 -33.64 -1.54 -17.64
N ASP A 615 -34.60 -1.14 -16.79
CA ASP A 615 -36.00 -0.84 -17.23
C ASP A 615 -36.07 0.47 -18.06
N ASN A 616 -35.11 1.39 -17.91
CA ASN A 616 -35.05 2.70 -18.57
C ASN A 616 -33.70 2.93 -19.29
N ALA A 617 -33.18 1.90 -19.94
CA ALA A 617 -31.86 1.94 -20.58
C ALA A 617 -31.72 3.01 -21.69
N GLU A 618 -32.83 3.53 -22.22
CA GLU A 618 -32.84 4.62 -23.20
C GLU A 618 -32.42 5.97 -22.64
N TYR A 619 -32.46 6.16 -21.29
CA TYR A 619 -32.05 7.40 -20.65
C TYR A 619 -30.53 7.49 -20.37
N GLY A 620 -29.79 6.37 -20.53
CA GLY A 620 -28.35 6.31 -20.36
C GLY A 620 -27.87 5.52 -19.13
N GLU A 621 -26.56 5.50 -18.92
CA GLU A 621 -25.95 4.77 -17.80
C GLU A 621 -25.97 5.63 -16.52
N GLY A 622 -26.43 5.06 -15.41
CA GLY A 622 -26.31 5.66 -14.08
C GLY A 622 -25.25 4.96 -13.26
N PHE A 623 -24.76 5.61 -12.20
CA PHE A 623 -23.62 5.15 -11.41
C PHE A 623 -23.89 5.29 -9.92
N VAL A 624 -23.40 4.31 -9.13
CA VAL A 624 -23.39 4.38 -7.65
C VAL A 624 -21.96 4.63 -7.19
N LEU A 625 -21.71 5.80 -6.60
CA LEU A 625 -20.42 6.32 -6.25
C LEU A 625 -20.30 6.52 -4.73
N GLY A 626 -19.08 6.65 -4.24
CA GLY A 626 -18.73 6.88 -2.84
C GLY A 626 -17.72 5.85 -2.34
N THR A 627 -17.17 6.08 -1.16
CA THR A 627 -16.07 5.27 -0.60
C THR A 627 -16.45 3.80 -0.49
N SER A 628 -17.64 3.47 0.02
CA SER A 628 -18.08 2.08 0.17
C SER A 628 -18.32 1.38 -1.16
N SER A 629 -18.81 2.10 -2.19
CA SER A 629 -18.98 1.56 -3.55
C SER A 629 -17.63 1.29 -4.22
N ALA A 630 -16.69 2.22 -4.11
CA ALA A 630 -15.32 2.04 -4.60
C ALA A 630 -14.60 0.88 -3.90
N THR A 631 -14.75 0.77 -2.58
CA THR A 631 -14.22 -0.34 -1.77
C THR A 631 -14.74 -1.69 -2.23
N LEU A 632 -16.04 -1.80 -2.53
CA LEU A 632 -16.65 -3.00 -3.09
C LEU A 632 -16.08 -3.34 -4.47
N ALA A 633 -15.97 -2.36 -5.36
CA ALA A 633 -15.39 -2.55 -6.70
C ALA A 633 -13.93 -3.01 -6.63
N ILE A 634 -13.12 -2.42 -5.74
CA ILE A 634 -11.75 -2.85 -5.48
C ILE A 634 -11.73 -4.30 -4.98
N LYS A 635 -12.58 -4.67 -4.01
CA LYS A 635 -12.67 -6.02 -3.44
C LYS A 635 -12.96 -7.07 -4.52
N GLU A 636 -13.86 -6.80 -5.43
CA GLU A 636 -14.23 -7.73 -6.51
C GLU A 636 -13.11 -7.92 -7.55
N ILE A 637 -12.45 -6.82 -7.95
CA ILE A 637 -11.33 -6.86 -8.89
C ILE A 637 -10.13 -7.58 -8.27
N VAL A 638 -9.80 -7.25 -7.04
CA VAL A 638 -8.66 -7.80 -6.30
C VAL A 638 -8.75 -9.31 -6.12
N ASN A 639 -9.93 -9.83 -5.81
CA ASN A 639 -10.12 -11.28 -5.69
C ASN A 639 -9.80 -12.03 -7.01
N SER A 640 -10.19 -11.44 -8.15
CA SER A 640 -9.83 -11.97 -9.47
C SER A 640 -8.33 -11.85 -9.76
N ASP A 641 -7.71 -10.74 -9.39
CA ASP A 641 -6.31 -10.45 -9.67
C ASP A 641 -5.36 -11.31 -8.86
N TYR A 642 -5.69 -11.67 -7.62
CA TYR A 642 -4.87 -12.53 -6.78
C TYR A 642 -4.54 -13.86 -7.44
N ASP A 643 -5.53 -14.51 -8.04
CA ASP A 643 -5.35 -15.77 -8.75
C ASP A 643 -4.46 -15.60 -9.99
N ILE A 644 -4.71 -14.55 -10.78
CA ILE A 644 -3.94 -14.24 -11.99
C ILE A 644 -2.46 -14.03 -11.64
N ILE A 645 -2.17 -13.16 -10.64
CA ILE A 645 -0.80 -12.87 -10.23
C ILE A 645 -0.09 -14.14 -9.76
N SER A 646 -0.77 -14.93 -8.92
CA SER A 646 -0.19 -16.14 -8.33
C SER A 646 0.21 -17.13 -9.41
N TYR A 647 -0.67 -17.42 -10.37
CA TYR A 647 -0.36 -18.36 -11.46
C TYR A 647 0.65 -17.82 -12.47
N VAL A 648 0.56 -16.54 -12.85
CA VAL A 648 1.49 -15.91 -13.80
C VAL A 648 2.88 -15.83 -13.21
N SER A 649 3.02 -15.35 -11.97
CA SER A 649 4.32 -15.28 -11.27
C SER A 649 4.97 -16.64 -11.16
N LEU A 650 4.21 -17.63 -10.72
CA LEU A 650 4.69 -19.01 -10.57
C LEU A 650 5.14 -19.60 -11.91
N GLY A 651 4.34 -19.40 -12.96
CA GLY A 651 4.63 -19.88 -14.31
C GLY A 651 5.88 -19.24 -14.90
N LEU A 652 6.01 -17.90 -14.80
CA LEU A 652 7.17 -17.17 -15.31
C LEU A 652 8.46 -17.56 -14.59
N VAL A 653 8.43 -17.62 -13.25
CA VAL A 653 9.59 -18.03 -12.45
C VAL A 653 9.98 -19.48 -12.75
N ALA A 654 9.02 -20.40 -12.82
CA ALA A 654 9.28 -21.80 -13.16
C ALA A 654 9.89 -21.94 -14.56
N LEU A 655 9.41 -21.15 -15.54
CA LEU A 655 9.95 -21.14 -16.91
C LEU A 655 11.42 -20.65 -16.93
N ILE A 656 11.71 -19.55 -16.23
CA ILE A 656 13.08 -19.02 -16.18
C ILE A 656 14.03 -19.99 -15.47
N LEU A 657 13.60 -20.60 -14.39
CA LEU A 657 14.38 -21.62 -13.69
C LEU A 657 14.62 -22.84 -14.57
N LEU A 658 13.63 -23.26 -15.37
CA LEU A 658 13.76 -24.33 -16.37
C LEU A 658 14.85 -24.01 -17.40
N LEU A 659 14.86 -22.79 -17.93
CA LEU A 659 15.84 -22.32 -18.90
C LEU A 659 17.25 -22.18 -18.28
N THR A 660 17.33 -21.69 -17.04
CA THR A 660 18.58 -21.47 -16.30
C THR A 660 19.29 -22.78 -15.96
N PHE A 661 18.59 -23.72 -15.33
CA PHE A 661 19.15 -24.99 -14.87
C PHE A 661 19.11 -26.08 -15.93
N LYS A 662 18.30 -25.91 -16.98
CA LYS A 662 18.08 -26.93 -18.02
C LYS A 662 17.70 -28.28 -17.42
N SER A 663 16.88 -28.27 -16.38
CA SER A 663 16.38 -29.41 -15.61
C SER A 663 14.90 -29.22 -15.34
N ALA A 664 14.09 -30.25 -15.51
CA ALA A 664 12.66 -30.18 -15.25
C ALA A 664 12.32 -30.28 -13.75
N VAL A 665 13.16 -30.94 -12.96
CA VAL A 665 12.88 -31.19 -11.53
C VAL A 665 13.33 -30.03 -10.63
N LEU A 666 14.44 -29.35 -10.97
CA LEU A 666 14.94 -28.24 -10.15
C LEU A 666 13.97 -27.07 -9.99
N PRO A 667 13.28 -26.58 -11.06
CA PRO A 667 12.24 -25.56 -10.92
C PRO A 667 11.14 -25.97 -9.94
N ILE A 668 10.67 -27.20 -10.02
CA ILE A 668 9.61 -27.72 -9.14
C ILE A 668 10.06 -27.69 -7.66
N ILE A 669 11.29 -28.14 -7.39
CA ILE A 669 11.86 -28.12 -6.03
C ILE A 669 11.95 -26.68 -5.52
N LEU A 670 12.51 -25.76 -6.31
CA LEU A 670 12.71 -24.37 -5.92
C LEU A 670 11.38 -23.66 -5.68
N VAL A 671 10.42 -23.87 -6.57
CA VAL A 671 9.07 -23.30 -6.44
C VAL A 671 8.39 -23.81 -5.15
N ILE A 672 8.42 -25.11 -4.86
CA ILE A 672 7.84 -25.68 -3.62
C ILE A 672 8.48 -25.05 -2.37
N VAL A 673 9.80 -24.89 -2.36
CA VAL A 673 10.52 -24.33 -1.20
C VAL A 673 10.14 -22.87 -0.98
N ILE A 674 10.15 -22.06 -2.05
CA ILE A 674 9.96 -20.62 -1.93
C ILE A 674 8.47 -20.29 -1.76
N GLN A 675 7.60 -20.86 -2.59
CA GLN A 675 6.16 -20.65 -2.46
C GLN A 675 5.63 -21.19 -1.14
N GLY A 676 6.19 -22.30 -0.64
CA GLY A 676 5.88 -22.81 0.70
C GLY A 676 6.22 -21.81 1.81
N SER A 677 7.34 -21.10 1.71
CA SER A 677 7.69 -20.04 2.66
C SER A 677 6.76 -18.82 2.58
N VAL A 678 6.31 -18.48 1.37
CA VAL A 678 5.34 -17.41 1.14
C VAL A 678 4.00 -17.75 1.77
N TYR A 679 3.49 -18.99 1.57
CA TYR A 679 2.23 -19.43 2.18
C TYR A 679 2.27 -19.40 3.71
N VAL A 680 3.40 -19.83 4.31
CA VAL A 680 3.57 -19.73 5.77
C VAL A 680 3.60 -18.27 6.22
N ASN A 681 4.32 -17.39 5.53
CA ASN A 681 4.36 -15.97 5.84
C ASN A 681 2.97 -15.31 5.79
N MET A 682 2.18 -15.66 4.76
CA MET A 682 0.84 -15.12 4.55
C MET A 682 -0.20 -15.67 5.55
N ALA A 683 0.04 -16.85 6.14
CA ALA A 683 -0.82 -17.41 7.18
C ALA A 683 -0.56 -16.81 8.58
N VAL A 684 0.61 -16.17 8.81
CA VAL A 684 1.00 -15.65 10.13
C VAL A 684 -0.03 -14.65 10.70
N PRO A 685 -0.57 -13.66 9.97
CA PRO A 685 -1.51 -12.72 10.54
C PRO A 685 -2.78 -13.40 11.07
N TYR A 686 -3.36 -14.34 10.31
CA TYR A 686 -4.52 -15.11 10.77
C TYR A 686 -4.20 -15.93 12.03
N ILE A 687 -3.04 -16.61 12.04
CA ILE A 687 -2.60 -17.40 13.21
C ILE A 687 -2.41 -16.48 14.43
N THR A 688 -1.85 -15.29 14.23
CA THR A 688 -1.65 -14.30 15.29
C THR A 688 -3.00 -13.81 15.82
N GLY A 689 -3.95 -13.53 14.95
CA GLY A 689 -5.32 -13.15 15.31
C GLY A 689 -6.02 -14.22 16.15
N LEU A 690 -5.88 -15.50 15.77
CA LEU A 690 -6.41 -16.63 16.54
C LEU A 690 -5.80 -16.72 17.95
N ILE A 691 -4.51 -16.40 18.10
CA ILE A 691 -3.82 -16.45 19.40
C ILE A 691 -4.23 -15.27 20.28
N GLN A 692 -4.39 -14.08 19.69
CA GLN A 692 -4.76 -12.85 20.40
C GLN A 692 -6.26 -12.75 20.65
N GLY A 693 -7.09 -13.52 19.96
CA GLY A 693 -8.55 -13.48 20.06
C GLY A 693 -9.19 -12.32 19.27
N GLU A 694 -8.41 -11.63 18.43
CA GLU A 694 -8.83 -10.49 17.64
C GLU A 694 -8.33 -10.64 16.20
N ALA A 695 -9.22 -10.46 15.21
CA ALA A 695 -8.82 -10.50 13.81
C ALA A 695 -7.87 -9.32 13.51
N GLN A 696 -6.71 -9.62 12.91
CA GLN A 696 -5.76 -8.59 12.49
C GLN A 696 -6.14 -8.10 11.08
N PRO A 697 -6.54 -6.84 10.92
CA PRO A 697 -6.85 -6.29 9.60
C PRO A 697 -5.59 -6.23 8.74
N ILE A 698 -5.69 -6.71 7.52
CA ILE A 698 -4.61 -6.69 6.54
C ILE A 698 -5.06 -5.87 5.34
N VAL A 699 -4.34 -4.81 5.05
CA VAL A 699 -4.59 -4.04 3.83
C VAL A 699 -4.33 -4.93 2.62
N PHE A 700 -5.34 -5.10 1.77
CA PHE A 700 -5.34 -6.00 0.62
C PHE A 700 -4.14 -5.82 -0.31
N ILE A 701 -3.74 -4.57 -0.55
CA ILE A 701 -2.62 -4.20 -1.42
C ILE A 701 -1.33 -4.88 -0.95
N GLY A 702 -1.06 -4.82 0.36
CA GLY A 702 0.10 -5.49 0.94
C GLY A 702 0.11 -6.99 0.66
N TYR A 703 -1.03 -7.66 0.84
CA TYR A 703 -1.16 -9.09 0.62
C TYR A 703 -0.95 -9.51 -0.84
N MET A 704 -1.56 -8.80 -1.78
CA MET A 704 -1.45 -9.10 -3.21
C MET A 704 -0.01 -8.97 -3.72
N LEU A 705 0.62 -7.85 -3.39
CA LEU A 705 1.94 -7.52 -3.92
C LEU A 705 3.05 -8.38 -3.31
N ILE A 706 2.92 -8.73 -2.02
CA ILE A 706 3.95 -9.46 -1.26
C ILE A 706 4.22 -10.83 -1.85
N SER A 707 3.20 -11.57 -2.30
CA SER A 707 3.38 -12.90 -2.87
C SER A 707 4.36 -12.87 -4.06
N SER A 708 4.18 -11.95 -4.99
CA SER A 708 5.04 -11.79 -6.16
C SER A 708 6.40 -11.19 -5.81
N ILE A 709 6.43 -10.19 -4.93
CA ILE A 709 7.68 -9.54 -4.47
C ILE A 709 8.57 -10.56 -3.77
N LEU A 710 8.03 -11.33 -2.82
CA LEU A 710 8.80 -12.32 -2.09
C LEU A 710 9.26 -13.45 -3.00
N LEU A 711 8.41 -13.92 -3.93
CA LEU A 711 8.82 -14.93 -4.89
C LEU A 711 10.02 -14.45 -5.71
N GLY A 712 9.99 -13.20 -6.21
CA GLY A 712 11.09 -12.61 -6.95
C GLY A 712 12.34 -12.33 -6.12
N ALA A 713 12.15 -11.85 -4.89
CA ALA A 713 13.24 -11.45 -3.99
C ALA A 713 14.00 -12.62 -3.36
N THR A 714 13.34 -13.76 -3.18
CA THR A 714 13.91 -14.87 -2.40
C THR A 714 14.26 -16.10 -3.23
N VAL A 715 13.83 -16.16 -4.50
CA VAL A 715 14.23 -17.24 -5.41
C VAL A 715 15.74 -17.30 -5.61
N ASP A 716 16.42 -16.17 -5.51
CA ASP A 716 17.86 -16.01 -5.65
C ASP A 716 18.63 -16.82 -4.60
N TYR A 717 18.09 -16.95 -3.38
CA TYR A 717 18.66 -17.81 -2.33
C TYR A 717 18.69 -19.28 -2.77
N GLY A 718 17.58 -19.74 -3.35
CA GLY A 718 17.46 -21.08 -3.87
C GLY A 718 18.36 -21.33 -5.09
N ILE A 719 18.46 -20.34 -6.00
CA ILE A 719 19.35 -20.40 -7.17
C ILE A 719 20.78 -20.51 -6.73
N LEU A 720 21.25 -19.66 -5.81
CA LEU A 720 22.64 -19.64 -5.33
C LEU A 720 23.04 -20.99 -4.71
N LEU A 721 22.24 -21.54 -3.82
CA LEU A 721 22.53 -22.82 -3.19
C LEU A 721 22.49 -23.98 -4.18
N THR A 722 21.51 -23.97 -5.09
CA THR A 722 21.37 -25.00 -6.12
C THR A 722 22.51 -24.97 -7.14
N ASP A 723 22.96 -23.77 -7.56
CA ASP A 723 24.08 -23.63 -8.52
C ASP A 723 25.38 -24.15 -7.90
N ARG A 724 25.65 -23.82 -6.61
CA ARG A 724 26.80 -24.41 -5.88
C ARG A 724 26.68 -25.92 -5.70
N TYR A 725 25.48 -26.43 -5.40
CA TYR A 725 25.25 -27.87 -5.35
C TYR A 725 25.55 -28.53 -6.69
N MET A 726 25.07 -27.98 -7.79
CA MET A 726 25.30 -28.51 -9.12
C MET A 726 26.77 -28.43 -9.56
N GLU A 727 27.49 -27.38 -9.12
CA GLU A 727 28.93 -27.24 -9.32
C GLU A 727 29.70 -28.38 -8.63
N HIS A 728 29.49 -28.59 -7.32
CA HIS A 728 30.16 -29.62 -6.53
C HIS A 728 29.72 -31.03 -6.94
N ARG A 729 28.49 -31.19 -7.40
CA ARG A 729 27.99 -32.51 -7.88
C ARG A 729 28.72 -33.06 -9.08
N ARG A 730 29.53 -32.24 -9.77
CA ARG A 730 30.42 -32.70 -10.86
C ARG A 730 31.66 -33.41 -10.34
N THR A 731 32.06 -33.14 -9.12
CA THR A 731 33.33 -33.66 -8.54
C THR A 731 33.11 -34.49 -7.27
N MET A 732 31.95 -34.35 -6.60
CA MET A 732 31.70 -34.97 -5.30
C MET A 732 30.38 -35.77 -5.26
N GLY A 733 30.24 -36.64 -4.28
CA GLY A 733 29.01 -37.34 -3.94
C GLY A 733 27.90 -36.39 -3.49
N LYS A 734 26.62 -36.80 -3.55
CA LYS A 734 25.50 -35.94 -3.25
C LYS A 734 25.50 -35.33 -1.82
N TYR A 735 25.97 -36.08 -0.84
CA TYR A 735 26.02 -35.63 0.55
C TYR A 735 27.11 -34.57 0.77
N ASP A 736 28.29 -34.81 0.20
CA ASP A 736 29.43 -33.90 0.33
C ASP A 736 29.20 -32.63 -0.51
N ALA A 737 28.59 -32.79 -1.69
CA ALA A 737 28.20 -31.65 -2.53
C ALA A 737 27.21 -30.71 -1.80
N VAL A 738 26.23 -31.23 -1.06
CA VAL A 738 25.32 -30.41 -0.26
C VAL A 738 26.05 -29.76 0.91
N ARG A 739 26.91 -30.49 1.60
CA ARG A 739 27.69 -29.95 2.74
C ARG A 739 28.57 -28.79 2.30
N GLN A 740 29.27 -28.95 1.18
CA GLN A 740 30.15 -27.92 0.64
C GLN A 740 29.36 -26.74 0.08
N ALA A 741 28.25 -27.00 -0.66
CA ALA A 741 27.38 -25.94 -1.16
C ALA A 741 26.82 -25.06 -0.03
N LEU A 742 26.41 -25.67 1.08
CA LEU A 742 25.95 -24.93 2.27
C LEU A 742 27.09 -24.11 2.88
N ALA A 743 28.30 -24.67 3.00
CA ALA A 743 29.45 -23.97 3.55
C ALA A 743 29.82 -22.74 2.70
N ASP A 744 29.85 -22.91 1.38
CA ASP A 744 30.20 -21.83 0.43
C ASP A 744 29.13 -20.74 0.30
N SER A 745 27.84 -21.11 0.42
CA SER A 745 26.73 -20.19 0.22
C SER A 745 26.22 -19.51 1.50
N SER A 746 26.44 -20.13 2.66
CA SER A 746 25.80 -19.73 3.92
C SER A 746 26.02 -18.26 4.29
N ARG A 747 27.22 -17.74 4.09
CA ARG A 747 27.57 -16.37 4.42
C ARG A 747 26.77 -15.37 3.54
N THR A 748 26.76 -15.61 2.23
CA THR A 748 25.99 -14.79 1.30
C THR A 748 24.50 -14.86 1.62
N LEU A 749 23.95 -16.06 1.85
CA LEU A 749 22.54 -16.25 2.20
C LEU A 749 22.14 -15.54 3.50
N ILE A 750 22.97 -15.56 4.55
CA ILE A 750 22.70 -14.84 5.80
C ILE A 750 22.72 -13.34 5.56
N THR A 751 23.71 -12.85 4.78
CA THR A 751 23.81 -11.42 4.46
C THR A 751 22.58 -10.95 3.71
N SER A 752 22.20 -11.65 2.63
CA SER A 752 21.05 -11.32 1.79
C SER A 752 19.73 -11.35 2.56
N ALA A 753 19.49 -12.43 3.30
CA ALA A 753 18.27 -12.56 4.10
C ALA A 753 18.21 -11.54 5.24
N GLY A 754 19.35 -11.27 5.88
CA GLY A 754 19.46 -10.23 6.92
C GLY A 754 19.15 -8.84 6.37
N ILE A 755 19.65 -8.51 5.18
CA ILE A 755 19.40 -7.24 4.52
C ILE A 755 17.94 -7.08 4.14
N LEU A 756 17.33 -8.10 3.51
CA LEU A 756 15.92 -8.08 3.14
C LEU A 756 15.02 -7.96 4.39
N ALA A 757 15.30 -8.74 5.42
CA ALA A 757 14.59 -8.67 6.69
C ALA A 757 14.79 -7.31 7.39
N GLY A 758 16.00 -6.77 7.37
CA GLY A 758 16.34 -5.47 7.94
C GLY A 758 15.67 -4.31 7.19
N ALA A 759 15.59 -4.39 5.87
CA ALA A 759 14.87 -3.43 5.04
C ALA A 759 13.37 -3.45 5.35
N GLY A 760 12.76 -4.65 5.42
CA GLY A 760 11.36 -4.82 5.84
C GLY A 760 11.10 -4.30 7.25
N ALA A 761 12.03 -4.54 8.20
CA ALA A 761 11.95 -4.00 9.55
C ALA A 761 11.99 -2.46 9.58
N ALA A 762 12.87 -1.84 8.77
CA ALA A 762 12.94 -0.39 8.67
C ALA A 762 11.59 0.20 8.24
N VAL A 763 10.96 -0.39 7.22
CA VAL A 763 9.63 0.04 6.74
C VAL A 763 8.56 -0.20 7.81
N GLN A 764 8.53 -1.40 8.42
CA GLN A 764 7.52 -1.75 9.43
C GLN A 764 7.53 -0.84 10.66
N PHE A 765 8.72 -0.50 11.20
CA PHE A 765 8.84 0.23 12.46
C PHE A 765 8.89 1.75 12.29
N VAL A 766 9.15 2.25 11.09
CA VAL A 766 9.18 3.68 10.80
C VAL A 766 7.84 4.17 10.28
N SER A 767 7.17 3.38 9.43
CA SER A 767 5.90 3.82 8.83
C SER A 767 4.75 3.74 9.83
N THR A 768 3.91 4.77 9.83
CA THR A 768 2.61 4.80 10.49
C THR A 768 1.48 4.40 9.54
N LEU A 769 1.72 4.49 8.22
CA LEU A 769 0.76 4.11 7.19
C LEU A 769 0.50 2.59 7.20
N PRO A 770 -0.75 2.13 7.41
CA PRO A 770 -1.08 0.72 7.55
C PRO A 770 -0.64 -0.14 6.37
N ALA A 771 -0.88 0.31 5.13
CA ALA A 771 -0.48 -0.41 3.92
C ALA A 771 1.03 -0.64 3.86
N THR A 772 1.81 0.41 4.08
CA THR A 772 3.28 0.36 4.07
C THR A 772 3.83 -0.51 5.20
N LYS A 773 3.24 -0.39 6.40
CA LYS A 773 3.60 -1.19 7.59
C LYS A 773 3.38 -2.69 7.38
N VAL A 774 2.25 -3.07 6.79
CA VAL A 774 1.93 -4.47 6.45
C VAL A 774 2.92 -5.03 5.43
N ILE A 775 3.26 -4.26 4.39
CA ILE A 775 4.27 -4.66 3.39
C ILE A 775 5.63 -4.86 4.07
N GLY A 776 6.07 -3.91 4.90
CA GLY A 776 7.33 -4.01 5.64
C GLY A 776 7.41 -5.24 6.53
N ALA A 777 6.34 -5.49 7.32
CA ALA A 777 6.23 -6.66 8.18
C ALA A 777 6.33 -7.99 7.41
N ALA A 778 5.64 -8.07 6.28
CA ALA A 778 5.63 -9.28 5.48
C ALA A 778 6.95 -9.53 4.73
N ILE A 779 7.65 -8.46 4.30
CA ILE A 779 9.00 -8.57 3.72
C ILE A 779 9.99 -9.02 4.80
N MET A 780 9.92 -8.46 6.01
CA MET A 780 10.79 -8.87 7.13
C MET A 780 10.61 -10.36 7.45
N ARG A 781 9.38 -10.79 7.69
CA ARG A 781 9.06 -12.19 7.99
C ARG A 781 9.38 -13.12 6.81
N GLY A 782 9.02 -12.70 5.59
CA GLY A 782 9.25 -13.44 4.36
C GLY A 782 10.72 -13.68 4.07
N GLY A 783 11.57 -12.69 4.27
CA GLY A 783 13.02 -12.81 4.15
C GLY A 783 13.61 -13.86 5.11
N ILE A 784 13.17 -13.84 6.37
CA ILE A 784 13.60 -14.81 7.39
C ILE A 784 13.08 -16.21 7.07
N LEU A 785 11.80 -16.36 6.77
CA LEU A 785 11.18 -17.65 6.47
C LEU A 785 11.78 -18.29 5.22
N SER A 786 11.93 -17.52 4.13
CA SER A 786 12.54 -18.03 2.89
C SER A 786 13.98 -18.50 3.12
N PHE A 787 14.76 -17.75 3.90
CA PHE A 787 16.11 -18.17 4.29
C PHE A 787 16.09 -19.49 5.05
N LEU A 788 15.21 -19.66 6.04
CA LEU A 788 15.07 -20.90 6.81
C LEU A 788 14.67 -22.06 5.91
N PHE A 789 13.72 -21.87 5.00
CA PHE A 789 13.29 -22.89 4.07
C PHE A 789 14.40 -23.27 3.09
N VAL A 790 15.15 -22.30 2.57
CA VAL A 790 16.28 -22.59 1.68
C VAL A 790 17.42 -23.31 2.39
N ILE A 791 17.73 -22.95 3.63
CA ILE A 791 18.82 -23.62 4.37
C ILE A 791 18.41 -24.98 4.92
N ILE A 792 17.14 -25.18 5.31
CA ILE A 792 16.67 -26.39 5.96
C ILE A 792 16.06 -27.37 4.96
N LEU A 793 15.07 -26.94 4.16
CA LEU A 793 14.28 -27.80 3.30
C LEU A 793 14.97 -28.10 1.96
N LEU A 794 15.53 -27.09 1.30
CA LEU A 794 16.11 -27.23 -0.05
C LEU A 794 17.24 -28.27 -0.10
N PRO A 795 18.24 -28.29 0.82
CA PRO A 795 19.31 -29.29 0.79
C PRO A 795 18.81 -30.71 0.87
N GLN A 796 17.76 -30.92 1.64
CA GLN A 796 17.19 -32.24 1.86
C GLN A 796 16.43 -32.74 0.63
N LEU A 797 15.66 -31.83 -0.04
CA LEU A 797 14.98 -32.16 -1.30
C LEU A 797 15.98 -32.41 -2.43
N LEU A 798 17.10 -31.68 -2.48
CA LEU A 798 18.19 -31.91 -3.44
C LEU A 798 18.79 -33.30 -3.27
N ILE A 799 19.00 -33.76 -2.02
CA ILE A 799 19.52 -35.10 -1.72
C ILE A 799 18.50 -36.19 -2.08
N LEU A 800 17.22 -36.02 -1.71
CA LEU A 800 16.15 -36.99 -1.95
C LEU A 800 15.89 -37.17 -3.45
N LEU A 801 15.84 -36.07 -4.18
CA LEU A 801 15.51 -36.06 -5.59
C LEU A 801 16.73 -36.03 -6.54
N ASP A 802 17.98 -36.24 -6.01
CA ASP A 802 19.23 -36.23 -6.79
C ASP A 802 19.16 -37.10 -8.05
N LYS A 803 18.58 -38.34 -7.93
CA LYS A 803 18.40 -39.23 -9.07
C LYS A 803 17.52 -38.66 -10.17
N ALA A 804 16.43 -38.02 -9.79
CA ALA A 804 15.51 -37.34 -10.72
C ALA A 804 16.18 -36.11 -11.36
N ILE A 805 16.89 -35.29 -10.57
CA ILE A 805 17.68 -34.15 -11.05
C ILE A 805 18.68 -34.60 -12.10
N ARG A 806 19.44 -35.67 -11.82
CA ARG A 806 20.47 -36.24 -12.75
C ARG A 806 19.86 -36.71 -14.07
N VAL A 807 18.68 -37.31 -14.03
CA VAL A 807 18.00 -37.79 -15.25
C VAL A 807 17.42 -36.66 -16.08
N THR A 808 16.83 -35.65 -15.44
CA THR A 808 16.11 -34.57 -16.12
C THR A 808 17.00 -33.39 -16.53
N THR A 809 18.24 -33.31 -16.01
CA THR A 809 19.18 -32.24 -16.37
C THR A 809 19.87 -32.58 -17.70
N LEU A 810 19.89 -31.67 -18.67
CA LEU A 810 20.56 -31.82 -19.95
C LEU A 810 22.06 -32.09 -19.76
N GLY A 811 22.48 -33.29 -20.10
CA GLY A 811 23.86 -33.77 -19.92
C GLY A 811 24.18 -34.21 -18.48
N GLY A 812 23.20 -34.27 -17.56
CA GLY A 812 23.40 -34.63 -16.17
C GLY A 812 24.01 -36.01 -15.97
N LYS A 813 23.64 -37.02 -16.80
CA LYS A 813 24.24 -38.38 -16.76
C LYS A 813 25.73 -38.42 -17.05
N LYS A 814 26.24 -37.46 -17.85
CA LYS A 814 27.68 -37.37 -18.23
C LYS A 814 28.46 -36.43 -17.32
N LYS A 815 27.78 -35.50 -16.63
CA LYS A 815 28.42 -34.40 -15.90
C LYS A 815 28.41 -34.62 -14.36
N MET A 816 27.55 -35.49 -13.84
CA MET A 816 27.44 -35.75 -12.40
C MET A 816 28.00 -37.10 -12.07
N ILE A 817 28.85 -37.18 -11.06
CA ILE A 817 29.47 -38.42 -10.60
C ILE A 817 28.42 -39.34 -10.01
N ASP A 818 28.49 -40.64 -10.33
CA ASP A 818 27.64 -41.65 -9.72
C ASP A 818 28.06 -41.84 -8.25
N SER A 819 27.14 -41.87 -7.31
CA SER A 819 27.42 -42.06 -5.88
C SER A 819 28.11 -43.38 -5.53
N LYS A 820 28.28 -44.28 -6.53
CA LYS A 820 29.02 -45.50 -6.44
C LYS A 820 30.46 -45.41 -6.97
N THR A 821 30.84 -44.30 -7.60
CA THR A 821 32.19 -44.14 -8.16
C THR A 821 33.06 -43.50 -7.09
N ILE A 822 33.88 -44.29 -6.45
CA ILE A 822 35.00 -43.81 -5.62
C ILE A 822 35.96 -43.12 -6.60
N LEU A 823 36.17 -41.79 -6.48
CA LEU A 823 37.22 -41.10 -7.21
C LEU A 823 38.57 -41.64 -6.72
N VAL A 824 39.21 -42.39 -7.58
CA VAL A 824 40.65 -42.52 -7.55
C VAL A 824 41.19 -41.13 -7.93
N ALA A 825 42.03 -40.54 -7.10
CA ALA A 825 42.67 -39.26 -7.33
C ALA A 825 43.18 -39.20 -8.80
N PRO A 826 43.07 -38.02 -9.50
CA PRO A 826 43.63 -37.95 -10.84
C PRO A 826 45.12 -38.28 -10.79
N GLU A 827 45.55 -39.23 -11.62
CA GLU A 827 46.95 -39.51 -11.88
C GLU A 827 47.64 -38.19 -12.23
N ILE A 828 48.58 -37.77 -11.39
CA ILE A 828 49.57 -36.76 -11.74
C ILE A 828 50.44 -37.41 -12.81
N GLU A 829 50.25 -37.07 -14.05
CA GLU A 829 51.17 -37.37 -15.11
C GLU A 829 52.49 -36.64 -14.81
N GLU A 830 53.53 -37.45 -14.71
CA GLU A 830 54.95 -37.12 -14.72
C GLU A 830 55.54 -36.37 -13.48
N ALA A 831 55.72 -37.16 -12.40
CA ALA A 831 56.93 -37.03 -11.61
C ALA A 831 57.57 -38.42 -11.47
N SER A 832 58.79 -38.52 -11.89
CA SER A 832 59.79 -39.56 -11.84
C SER A 832 59.48 -40.79 -10.95
N VAL A 833 59.67 -41.95 -11.55
CA VAL A 833 59.73 -43.32 -10.98
C VAL A 833 60.30 -43.30 -9.57
N ILE A 834 59.51 -43.32 -8.55
CA ILE A 834 59.91 -43.74 -7.18
C ILE A 834 59.55 -45.24 -7.08
N GLN A 835 60.54 -46.06 -7.01
CA GLN A 835 60.42 -47.49 -6.77
C GLN A 835 59.66 -47.72 -5.44
N ARG A 836 58.53 -48.45 -5.51
CA ARG A 836 57.80 -48.91 -4.32
C ARG A 836 58.66 -49.78 -3.46
N PRO A 837 58.75 -49.57 -2.13
CA PRO A 837 59.29 -50.55 -1.19
C PRO A 837 58.43 -51.77 -1.20
N LYS A 838 59.03 -52.93 -1.23
CA LYS A 838 58.37 -54.25 -1.36
C LYS A 838 57.69 -54.76 -0.08
N ASP A 839 57.59 -54.04 1.02
CA ASP A 839 57.07 -54.49 2.30
C ASP A 839 56.16 -53.44 2.98
N VAL A 840 54.98 -53.22 2.42
CA VAL A 840 53.90 -52.66 3.23
C VAL A 840 53.02 -53.83 3.68
N ASN A 841 53.03 -54.07 4.99
CA ASN A 841 52.42 -55.17 5.68
C ASN A 841 50.95 -55.40 5.29
N GLN A 842 50.64 -56.50 4.64
CA GLN A 842 49.29 -57.05 4.45
C GLN A 842 48.52 -57.24 5.77
N VAL A 843 49.22 -57.31 6.91
CA VAL A 843 48.63 -57.42 8.25
C VAL A 843 47.81 -56.20 8.66
N HIS A 844 48.23 -54.98 8.27
CA HIS A 844 47.52 -53.74 8.66
C HIS A 844 46.18 -53.57 7.92
N PHE A 845 46.13 -53.98 6.67
CA PHE A 845 44.89 -53.92 5.87
C PHE A 845 43.82 -54.93 6.37
N TRP A 846 44.19 -56.09 6.83
CA TRP A 846 43.29 -57.09 7.39
C TRP A 846 42.79 -56.74 8.80
N GLN A 847 43.59 -56.03 9.60
CA GLN A 847 43.17 -55.50 10.90
C GLN A 847 42.20 -54.36 10.78
N LEU A 848 42.38 -53.43 9.86
CA LEU A 848 41.44 -52.35 9.52
C LEU A 848 40.13 -52.95 9.00
N ARG A 849 40.18 -53.93 8.10
CA ARG A 849 38.99 -54.60 7.58
C ARG A 849 38.18 -55.33 8.66
N LYS A 850 38.81 -55.81 9.69
CA LYS A 850 38.15 -56.49 10.84
C LYS A 850 37.57 -55.49 11.81
N LYS A 851 38.18 -54.30 11.99
CA LYS A 851 37.74 -53.20 12.86
C LYS A 851 36.46 -52.53 12.34
N TYR A 852 36.27 -52.52 11.03
CA TYR A 852 35.14 -51.83 10.38
C TYR A 852 34.09 -52.80 9.78
N ARG A 853 34.13 -54.07 10.14
CA ARG A 853 33.28 -55.13 9.57
C ARG A 853 31.81 -55.01 9.92
N ASP A 854 31.50 -54.46 11.10
CA ASP A 854 30.14 -54.35 11.66
C ASP A 854 29.52 -52.94 11.55
N MET A 855 30.19 -52.03 10.84
CA MET A 855 29.70 -50.69 10.56
C MET A 855 28.91 -50.64 9.26
N THR A 856 27.91 -49.79 9.20
CA THR A 856 27.20 -49.46 7.95
C THR A 856 28.15 -48.81 6.94
N SER A 857 27.80 -48.86 5.65
CA SER A 857 28.63 -48.29 4.56
C SER A 857 29.05 -46.82 4.83
N ASP A 858 28.14 -46.00 5.37
CA ASP A 858 28.36 -44.59 5.63
C ASP A 858 29.23 -44.33 6.88
N GLU A 859 29.06 -45.15 7.94
CA GLU A 859 29.90 -45.10 9.15
C GLU A 859 31.35 -45.58 8.88
N ARG A 860 31.51 -46.45 7.91
CA ARG A 860 32.80 -46.96 7.48
C ARG A 860 33.60 -45.92 6.67
N GLU A 861 32.92 -45.14 5.82
CA GLU A 861 33.56 -44.04 5.08
C GLU A 861 33.99 -42.89 6.02
N ASP A 862 33.13 -42.49 6.96
CA ASP A 862 33.45 -41.45 7.96
C ASP A 862 34.63 -41.88 8.87
N ALA A 863 34.65 -43.14 9.30
CA ALA A 863 35.73 -43.65 10.15
C ALA A 863 37.07 -43.82 9.40
N ILE A 864 37.03 -44.13 8.10
CA ILE A 864 38.25 -44.18 7.26
C ILE A 864 38.75 -42.74 7.00
N LEU A 865 37.86 -41.80 6.75
CA LEU A 865 38.22 -40.40 6.52
C LEU A 865 38.79 -39.76 7.81
N GLU A 866 38.24 -40.05 8.97
CA GLU A 866 38.72 -39.59 10.25
C GLU A 866 40.14 -40.15 10.57
N ASN A 867 40.41 -41.42 10.26
CA ASN A 867 41.75 -42.02 10.40
C ASN A 867 42.76 -41.43 9.39
N ILE A 868 42.34 -41.10 8.18
CA ILE A 868 43.23 -40.46 7.18
C ILE A 868 43.54 -39.02 7.62
N LEU A 869 42.55 -38.29 8.14
CA LEU A 869 42.75 -36.95 8.65
C LEU A 869 43.58 -36.92 9.94
N GLU A 870 43.40 -37.87 10.85
CA GLU A 870 44.27 -38.03 12.02
C GLU A 870 45.72 -38.40 11.64
N SER A 871 45.93 -39.18 10.56
CA SER A 871 47.30 -39.48 10.07
C SER A 871 47.98 -38.27 9.37
N ILE A 872 47.22 -37.33 8.89
CA ILE A 872 47.75 -36.09 8.28
C ILE A 872 48.08 -35.01 9.37
N ASP A 873 47.34 -35.00 10.48
CA ASP A 873 47.50 -33.99 11.55
C ASP A 873 48.45 -34.48 12.67
N ASN A 874 49.06 -35.65 12.58
CA ASN A 874 49.97 -36.18 13.61
C ASN A 874 51.42 -35.99 13.15
N PRO A 875 52.20 -35.07 13.78
CA PRO A 875 53.60 -34.82 13.43
C PRO A 875 54.60 -35.88 13.88
N GLU A 876 54.14 -37.06 14.36
CA GLU A 876 54.98 -38.18 14.72
C GLU A 876 55.19 -39.20 13.59
N PHE A 877 54.85 -38.90 12.33
CA PHE A 877 55.25 -39.71 11.20
C PHE A 877 56.60 -39.31 10.70
N ASP A 878 57.59 -40.05 11.26
CA ASP A 878 58.95 -40.27 10.86
C ASP A 878 59.88 -39.08 10.60
N PRO A 879 60.79 -38.76 11.58
CA PRO A 879 61.80 -37.78 11.35
C PRO A 879 63.00 -38.26 10.48
N ASP A 880 63.03 -39.47 9.96
CA ASP A 880 64.20 -40.06 9.23
C ASP A 880 64.11 -40.02 7.71
N TYR A 881 63.25 -39.14 7.10
CA TYR A 881 63.33 -38.81 5.67
C TYR A 881 63.87 -37.38 5.46
N GLU A 882 65.11 -37.17 5.97
CA GLU A 882 66.03 -36.20 5.41
C GLU A 882 67.00 -36.95 4.45
N ASP A 883 67.00 -36.52 3.22
CA ASP A 883 68.06 -36.61 2.22
C ASP A 883 68.42 -38.02 1.67
N GLU A 884 67.80 -38.38 0.49
CA GLU A 884 68.60 -38.72 -0.71
C GLU A 884 67.79 -38.41 -1.95
#